data_174bc9748eee2282c55b59fed675375d
#
_entry.id   174bc9748eee2282c55b59fed675375d
#
_cell.length_a   1.000
_cell.length_b   1.000
_cell.length_c   1.000
_cell.angle_alpha   90.00
_cell.angle_beta   90.00
_cell.angle_gamma   90.00
#
_symmetry.space_group_name_H-M   'P 1'
#
loop_
_entity.id
_entity.type
_entity.pdbx_description
1 polymer ?
#
loop_
_entity_poly.entity_id
_entity_poly.type
_entity_poly.pdbx_seq_one_letter_code
_entity_poly.pdbx_strand_id
1 'polypeptide(L)'
;MGSELLTLRDISKYYTSGQSVVMGLNRVNLTFRAGEFVAITGESGSGKSTLARIIAGILPYESGELFIAGSPTSHYDGSDWERYRRDSISFISQSYDILPGCSVERNVVSALRLTGMDKAEAAVRAKEILQEVELWEMRSRRAAKLSSGQKQRLSIARALAKPAPILIADEPTGNLDGENSEKVISLLCAAAKDRLVIIITHEFSEVADYATRHITMQDSVVSSDIALRPCPTLDESSPAPRKRVTPKGLSFYTALLQITSRPVWTSIMLTFFALTAFAVFAFLGTFIVNLDDTNTRVYDSSAFRNGARDRIIVIRSDGENLTEDDIAKLLTVSHVDTLERYGLVSDVNYFYRDGVDYFLHYLPAGGGVDTDSTSVVIQPTLENYSLFLHTIPMLPDGTEFLTAGRLPEHMYEIVAGDESLLGQTITVYIQDTKNWGKTAYLALEMTVVGTTDRSSHLFFHEQLGRSFTTQLLHSGAFVIPDPADADSDVMHCSETVSKTLQDFVDKINESIENGLNMTGMYFESYGSLNKWLSFLSPEGFHLRCFGSDTDDLVLTLGGAHDYKLLYSMIVSMSSYEKLVAHGYSAQMCLYVDDYAYTDEVIEELRALGYGAVSPYRLSSNKINETKAAERMQTLKVCLLALVAVVALQIVVLRAMFSMEMEEYRLLANLGLRCKNARRSVLWQVIGFSLGGETLAVLAIALCGSMKIERIVSILRYLPAPYMLLTWAVHFGACLLSTAWIAHALRRQVYPVTGARSDLMMDEEVEA
;
A
#
# COMPACT_ATOMS: atom_id res chain seq x y z
N MET A 1 68.19 8.54 21.40
CA MET A 1 67.10 9.51 21.74
C MET A 1 65.80 8.92 21.19
N GLY A 2 64.81 8.65 22.05
CA GLY A 2 63.55 8.06 21.60
C GLY A 2 62.88 8.94 20.52
N SER A 3 62.21 8.32 19.54
CA SER A 3 61.57 9.05 18.45
C SER A 3 60.47 9.98 18.99
N GLU A 4 60.46 11.24 18.56
CA GLU A 4 59.41 12.21 18.90
C GLU A 4 58.10 11.75 18.26
N LEU A 5 57.11 11.47 19.10
CA LEU A 5 55.76 11.04 18.63
C LEU A 5 54.86 12.24 18.37
N LEU A 6 54.88 13.24 19.24
CA LEU A 6 54.05 14.44 19.17
C LEU A 6 54.88 15.66 19.48
N THR A 7 54.68 16.72 18.68
CA THR A 7 55.27 18.06 18.96
C THR A 7 54.19 19.10 18.73
N LEU A 8 53.95 19.91 19.76
CA LEU A 8 53.07 21.06 19.73
C LEU A 8 53.92 22.32 19.66
N ARG A 9 53.67 23.18 18.71
CA ARG A 9 54.34 24.50 18.57
C ARG A 9 53.29 25.60 18.53
N ASP A 10 53.32 26.47 19.54
CA ASP A 10 52.50 27.65 19.74
C ASP A 10 50.98 27.36 19.62
N ILE A 11 50.53 26.19 20.08
CA ILE A 11 49.13 25.78 20.00
C ILE A 11 48.24 26.68 20.86
N SER A 12 47.26 27.31 20.23
CA SER A 12 46.25 28.13 20.91
C SER A 12 44.84 27.70 20.56
N LYS A 13 43.91 27.82 21.54
CA LYS A 13 42.50 27.50 21.44
C LYS A 13 41.63 28.52 22.13
N TYR A 14 40.61 29.02 21.41
CA TYR A 14 39.62 29.96 21.92
C TYR A 14 38.24 29.35 21.89
N TYR A 15 37.41 29.67 22.88
CA TYR A 15 36.00 29.36 22.94
C TYR A 15 35.19 30.64 22.89
N THR A 16 34.24 30.75 21.97
CA THR A 16 33.30 31.87 21.90
C THR A 16 32.00 31.49 22.57
N SER A 17 31.55 32.25 23.56
CA SER A 17 30.25 32.11 24.20
C SER A 17 29.53 33.46 24.17
N GLY A 18 28.65 33.64 23.19
CA GLY A 18 28.00 34.94 22.93
C GLY A 18 29.02 35.99 22.56
N GLN A 19 29.14 37.06 23.36
CA GLN A 19 30.11 38.15 23.17
C GLN A 19 31.45 37.95 23.91
N SER A 20 31.60 36.88 24.69
CA SER A 20 32.84 36.62 25.44
C SER A 20 33.70 35.56 24.74
N VAL A 21 35.00 35.83 24.69
CA VAL A 21 36.02 34.90 24.22
C VAL A 21 36.78 34.39 25.43
N VAL A 22 36.76 33.06 25.63
CA VAL A 22 37.50 32.40 26.72
C VAL A 22 38.68 31.65 26.12
N MET A 23 39.87 31.89 26.63
CA MET A 23 41.08 31.21 26.19
C MET A 23 41.16 29.83 26.80
N GLY A 24 41.18 28.77 25.98
CA GLY A 24 41.34 27.37 26.41
C GLY A 24 42.79 26.91 26.45
N LEU A 25 43.60 27.37 25.48
CA LEU A 25 45.07 27.20 25.44
C LEU A 25 45.73 28.44 24.87
N ASN A 26 46.90 28.78 25.37
CA ASN A 26 47.67 29.93 24.91
C ASN A 26 49.14 29.55 24.61
N ARG A 27 49.48 29.46 23.33
CA ARG A 27 50.84 29.21 22.81
C ARG A 27 51.53 28.04 23.49
N VAL A 28 50.87 26.91 23.62
CA VAL A 28 51.43 25.72 24.27
C VAL A 28 52.52 25.10 23.39
N ASN A 29 53.68 24.88 23.97
CA ASN A 29 54.82 24.23 23.34
C ASN A 29 55.20 22.97 24.16
N LEU A 30 55.05 21.79 23.58
CA LEU A 30 55.38 20.51 24.25
C LEU A 30 55.85 19.48 23.20
N THR A 31 56.76 18.60 23.62
CA THR A 31 57.18 17.46 22.81
C THR A 31 57.08 16.19 23.66
N PHE A 32 56.45 15.16 23.09
CA PHE A 32 56.26 13.87 23.77
C PHE A 32 56.96 12.74 23.01
N ARG A 33 57.50 11.76 23.74
CA ARG A 33 58.25 10.64 23.20
C ARG A 33 57.57 9.31 23.51
N ALA A 34 57.87 8.28 22.71
CA ALA A 34 57.42 6.91 22.98
C ALA A 34 58.01 6.42 24.32
N GLY A 35 57.18 5.73 25.12
CA GLY A 35 57.58 5.17 26.41
C GLY A 35 57.48 6.16 27.58
N GLU A 36 57.12 7.43 27.35
CA GLU A 36 56.87 8.38 28.45
C GLU A 36 55.54 8.05 29.15
N PHE A 37 55.54 8.14 30.49
CA PHE A 37 54.34 8.26 31.31
C PHE A 37 54.27 9.65 31.87
N VAL A 38 53.43 10.50 31.20
CA VAL A 38 53.36 11.92 31.47
C VAL A 38 52.16 12.24 32.33
N ALA A 39 52.38 12.85 33.49
CA ALA A 39 51.30 13.39 34.32
C ALA A 39 51.11 14.90 34.02
N ILE A 40 49.89 15.30 33.65
CA ILE A 40 49.50 16.69 33.45
C ILE A 40 48.59 17.12 34.61
N THR A 41 48.99 18.09 35.38
CA THR A 41 48.20 18.58 36.53
C THR A 41 47.91 20.09 36.42
N GLY A 42 47.09 20.61 37.29
CA GLY A 42 46.71 22.02 37.36
C GLY A 42 45.30 22.23 37.84
N GLU A 43 44.92 23.48 38.09
CA GLU A 43 43.57 23.83 38.56
C GLU A 43 42.48 23.48 37.56
N SER A 44 41.22 23.42 38.03
CA SER A 44 40.07 23.26 37.15
C SER A 44 39.99 24.47 36.20
N GLY A 45 39.76 24.22 34.90
CA GLY A 45 39.74 25.28 33.89
C GLY A 45 41.10 25.71 33.32
N SER A 46 42.24 25.14 33.77
CA SER A 46 43.58 25.47 33.28
C SER A 46 43.89 24.98 31.84
N GLY A 47 42.96 24.37 31.14
CA GLY A 47 43.11 23.93 29.75
C GLY A 47 43.56 22.46 29.55
N LYS A 48 43.73 21.66 30.60
CA LYS A 48 44.20 20.26 30.51
C LYS A 48 43.37 19.37 29.59
N SER A 49 42.08 19.32 29.81
CA SER A 49 41.14 18.52 28.95
C SER A 49 41.06 19.09 27.52
N THR A 50 41.24 20.38 27.34
CA THR A 50 41.32 21.01 26.02
C THR A 50 42.58 20.53 25.29
N LEU A 51 43.73 20.53 25.97
CA LEU A 51 44.97 19.98 25.44
C LEU A 51 44.86 18.52 25.05
N ALA A 52 44.29 17.70 25.93
CA ALA A 52 44.06 16.28 25.66
C ALA A 52 43.23 16.03 24.42
N ARG A 53 42.12 16.78 24.27
CA ARG A 53 41.22 16.67 23.11
C ARG A 53 41.84 17.15 21.81
N ILE A 54 42.71 18.17 21.84
CA ILE A 54 43.47 18.61 20.67
C ILE A 54 44.48 17.56 20.27
N ILE A 55 45.27 17.04 21.22
CA ILE A 55 46.22 15.93 20.94
C ILE A 55 45.48 14.70 20.39
N ALA A 56 44.29 14.43 20.91
CA ALA A 56 43.45 13.28 20.42
C ALA A 56 42.87 13.52 19.04
N GLY A 57 42.99 14.73 18.47
CA GLY A 57 42.32 15.08 17.19
C GLY A 57 40.82 15.12 17.26
N ILE A 58 40.25 15.36 18.44
CA ILE A 58 38.80 15.48 18.70
C ILE A 58 38.35 16.93 18.61
N LEU A 59 39.23 17.87 19.02
CA LEU A 59 38.99 19.29 19.05
C LEU A 59 39.99 19.99 18.12
N PRO A 60 39.56 20.92 17.24
CA PRO A 60 40.44 21.72 16.43
C PRO A 60 41.16 22.81 17.30
N TYR A 61 42.31 23.24 16.85
CA TYR A 61 43.06 24.40 17.38
C TYR A 61 43.00 25.56 16.37
N GLU A 62 43.14 26.81 16.82
CA GLU A 62 43.03 27.98 15.97
C GLU A 62 44.40 28.47 15.44
N SER A 63 45.44 28.33 16.23
CA SER A 63 46.77 28.76 15.80
C SER A 63 47.85 27.81 16.32
N GLY A 64 49.00 27.86 15.70
CA GLY A 64 50.13 26.97 15.97
C GLY A 64 50.16 25.76 15.03
N GLU A 65 51.01 24.77 15.35
CA GLU A 65 51.14 23.55 14.55
C GLU A 65 51.37 22.33 15.45
N LEU A 66 50.57 21.31 15.20
CA LEU A 66 50.71 19.98 15.80
C LEU A 66 51.44 19.05 14.81
N PHE A 67 52.55 18.47 15.24
CA PHE A 67 53.30 17.50 14.46
C PHE A 67 53.01 16.11 15.02
N ILE A 68 52.72 15.15 14.17
CA ILE A 68 52.54 13.74 14.50
C ILE A 68 53.62 12.95 13.78
N ALA A 69 54.52 12.31 14.54
CA ALA A 69 55.68 11.63 14.00
C ALA A 69 56.47 12.49 12.97
N GLY A 70 56.65 13.77 13.29
CA GLY A 70 57.33 14.74 12.46
C GLY A 70 56.55 15.34 11.29
N SER A 71 55.31 14.88 11.04
CA SER A 71 54.46 15.39 9.97
C SER A 71 53.50 16.47 10.51
N PRO A 72 53.39 17.66 9.89
CA PRO A 72 52.45 18.71 10.33
C PRO A 72 51.02 18.35 10.04
N THR A 73 50.09 18.67 10.94
CA THR A 73 48.67 18.39 10.80
C THR A 73 47.86 19.46 10.09
N SER A 74 48.46 20.62 9.76
CA SER A 74 47.85 21.64 8.93
C SER A 74 47.42 21.16 7.53
N HIS A 75 48.03 20.08 7.04
CA HIS A 75 47.69 19.45 5.78
C HIS A 75 46.70 18.30 5.92
N TYR A 76 46.24 17.96 7.13
CA TYR A 76 45.31 16.86 7.37
C TYR A 76 43.91 17.21 6.90
N ASP A 77 43.36 16.36 6.05
CA ASP A 77 41.93 16.36 5.75
C ASP A 77 41.12 15.56 6.78
N GLY A 78 39.82 15.54 6.62
CA GLY A 78 38.94 14.76 7.49
C GLY A 78 39.27 13.24 7.53
N SER A 79 39.82 12.70 6.43
CA SER A 79 40.21 11.28 6.35
C SER A 79 41.52 10.98 7.06
N ASP A 80 42.42 11.97 7.13
CA ASP A 80 43.69 11.85 7.86
C ASP A 80 43.44 11.89 9.37
N TRP A 81 42.56 12.81 9.82
CA TRP A 81 42.11 12.84 11.21
C TRP A 81 41.36 11.57 11.63
N GLU A 82 40.51 11.01 10.76
CA GLU A 82 39.85 9.69 10.98
C GLU A 82 40.91 8.58 11.14
N ARG A 83 41.95 8.59 10.28
CA ARG A 83 43.03 7.65 10.32
C ARG A 83 43.85 7.83 11.61
N TYR A 84 44.20 9.03 11.99
CA TYR A 84 44.93 9.35 13.21
C TYR A 84 44.19 8.89 14.44
N ARG A 85 42.92 9.24 14.61
CA ARG A 85 42.10 8.77 15.73
C ARG A 85 41.95 7.24 15.72
N ARG A 86 41.86 6.59 14.57
CA ARG A 86 41.73 5.14 14.47
C ARG A 86 43.02 4.39 14.81
N ASP A 87 44.14 4.86 14.28
CA ASP A 87 45.39 4.07 14.29
C ASP A 87 46.38 4.53 15.37
N SER A 88 46.33 5.80 15.79
CA SER A 88 47.36 6.41 16.63
C SER A 88 46.89 6.78 18.03
N ILE A 89 45.59 7.00 18.25
CA ILE A 89 45.07 7.54 19.53
C ILE A 89 44.17 6.51 20.23
N SER A 90 44.38 6.32 21.53
CA SER A 90 43.42 5.75 22.45
C SER A 90 43.06 6.80 23.50
N PHE A 91 41.80 7.05 23.75
CA PHE A 91 41.33 8.15 24.60
C PHE A 91 40.36 7.61 25.67
N ILE A 92 40.63 7.89 26.92
CA ILE A 92 39.76 7.67 28.08
C ILE A 92 39.24 9.04 28.51
N SER A 93 37.92 9.26 28.34
CA SER A 93 37.27 10.54 28.67
C SER A 93 36.67 10.47 30.08
N GLN A 94 36.56 11.63 30.70
CA GLN A 94 35.92 11.83 32.00
C GLN A 94 34.44 11.39 31.96
N SER A 95 33.76 11.47 30.79
CA SER A 95 32.36 11.04 30.56
C SER A 95 32.20 9.56 30.23
N TYR A 96 33.24 8.74 30.36
CA TYR A 96 33.33 7.30 30.07
C TYR A 96 33.30 6.92 28.58
N ASP A 97 32.61 7.65 27.72
CA ASP A 97 32.44 7.38 26.27
C ASP A 97 32.07 5.94 25.93
N ILE A 98 31.16 5.32 26.68
CA ILE A 98 30.69 3.95 26.49
C ILE A 98 29.38 3.90 25.69
N LEU A 99 29.11 2.79 25.01
CA LEU A 99 27.84 2.53 24.35
C LEU A 99 26.81 1.99 25.35
N PRO A 100 25.89 2.80 25.88
CA PRO A 100 25.07 2.45 27.05
C PRO A 100 24.09 1.30 26.76
N GLY A 101 23.59 1.21 25.53
CA GLY A 101 22.67 0.16 25.07
C GLY A 101 23.31 -1.19 24.83
N CYS A 102 24.64 -1.22 24.65
CA CYS A 102 25.39 -2.44 24.41
C CYS A 102 25.78 -3.16 25.72
N SER A 103 26.04 -4.46 25.62
CA SER A 103 26.67 -5.21 26.74
C SER A 103 28.11 -4.78 26.94
N VAL A 104 28.67 -5.10 28.13
CA VAL A 104 30.06 -4.88 28.47
C VAL A 104 30.97 -5.48 27.40
N GLU A 105 30.77 -6.75 27.06
CA GLU A 105 31.55 -7.44 26.03
C GLU A 105 31.46 -6.78 24.67
N ARG A 106 30.24 -6.41 24.23
CA ARG A 106 30.02 -5.75 22.93
C ARG A 106 30.72 -4.38 22.85
N ASN A 107 30.83 -3.66 23.96
CA ASN A 107 31.59 -2.41 24.03
C ASN A 107 33.06 -2.63 23.66
N VAL A 108 33.71 -3.65 24.22
CA VAL A 108 35.13 -3.97 23.97
C VAL A 108 35.31 -4.59 22.58
N VAL A 109 34.46 -5.56 22.20
CA VAL A 109 34.49 -6.19 20.87
C VAL A 109 34.32 -5.13 19.78
N SER A 110 33.45 -4.15 19.96
CA SER A 110 33.25 -3.07 18.97
C SER A 110 34.54 -2.24 18.76
N ALA A 111 35.24 -1.91 19.84
CA ALA A 111 36.52 -1.21 19.76
C ALA A 111 37.55 -2.03 18.97
N LEU A 112 37.69 -3.32 19.26
CA LEU A 112 38.60 -4.24 18.55
C LEU A 112 38.21 -4.39 17.06
N ARG A 113 36.90 -4.52 16.75
CA ARG A 113 36.41 -4.62 15.38
C ARG A 113 36.70 -3.37 14.55
N LEU A 114 36.61 -2.18 15.18
CA LEU A 114 36.95 -0.91 14.52
C LEU A 114 38.43 -0.81 14.18
N THR A 115 39.34 -1.50 14.91
CA THR A 115 40.75 -1.56 14.55
C THR A 115 41.08 -2.55 13.42
N GLY A 116 40.09 -3.27 12.92
CA GLY A 116 40.27 -4.23 11.82
C GLY A 116 40.40 -5.68 12.22
N MET A 117 40.27 -5.99 13.52
CA MET A 117 40.36 -7.35 14.04
C MET A 117 39.17 -8.21 13.58
N ASP A 118 39.41 -9.49 13.32
CA ASP A 118 38.33 -10.43 13.00
C ASP A 118 37.39 -10.66 14.19
N LYS A 119 36.17 -11.17 13.93
CA LYS A 119 35.14 -11.36 14.96
C LYS A 119 35.56 -12.36 16.03
N ALA A 120 36.16 -13.47 15.63
CA ALA A 120 36.59 -14.52 16.56
C ALA A 120 37.77 -14.04 17.40
N GLU A 121 38.78 -13.45 16.77
CA GLU A 121 39.96 -12.88 17.43
C GLU A 121 39.56 -11.75 18.39
N ALA A 122 38.63 -10.85 17.97
CA ALA A 122 38.12 -9.79 18.82
C ALA A 122 37.41 -10.32 20.07
N ALA A 123 36.68 -11.43 19.96
CA ALA A 123 35.97 -12.01 21.10
C ALA A 123 36.99 -12.62 22.13
N VAL A 124 38.03 -13.30 21.65
CA VAL A 124 39.10 -13.85 22.52
C VAL A 124 39.82 -12.70 23.23
N ARG A 125 40.27 -11.70 22.48
CA ARG A 125 41.01 -10.57 23.06
C ARG A 125 40.15 -9.74 24.03
N ALA A 126 38.84 -9.56 23.72
CA ALA A 126 37.91 -8.88 24.63
C ALA A 126 37.75 -9.63 25.95
N LYS A 127 37.77 -10.98 25.94
CA LYS A 127 37.74 -11.80 27.15
C LYS A 127 38.96 -11.53 28.03
N GLU A 128 40.14 -11.55 27.45
CA GLU A 128 41.40 -11.29 28.18
C GLU A 128 41.37 -9.92 28.85
N ILE A 129 41.04 -8.86 28.07
CA ILE A 129 41.00 -7.50 28.60
C ILE A 129 39.91 -7.32 29.67
N LEU A 130 38.75 -7.96 29.51
CA LEU A 130 37.68 -7.89 30.50
C LEU A 130 38.06 -8.66 31.80
N GLN A 131 38.90 -9.68 31.71
CA GLN A 131 39.46 -10.34 32.88
C GLN A 131 40.47 -9.44 33.60
N GLU A 132 41.36 -8.75 32.86
CA GLU A 132 42.32 -7.79 33.41
C GLU A 132 41.66 -6.64 34.19
N VAL A 133 40.49 -6.13 33.71
CA VAL A 133 39.74 -5.06 34.40
C VAL A 133 38.65 -5.57 35.34
N GLU A 134 38.59 -6.86 35.63
CA GLU A 134 37.61 -7.50 36.52
C GLU A 134 36.16 -7.30 36.15
N LEU A 135 35.84 -7.26 34.83
CA LEU A 135 34.46 -7.07 34.31
C LEU A 135 33.93 -8.29 33.56
N TRP A 136 34.69 -9.40 33.48
CA TRP A 136 34.28 -10.57 32.70
C TRP A 136 32.96 -11.18 33.18
N GLU A 137 32.73 -11.27 34.50
CA GLU A 137 31.52 -11.84 35.06
C GLU A 137 30.26 -11.00 34.69
N MET A 138 30.45 -9.75 34.35
CA MET A 138 29.40 -8.83 33.94
C MET A 138 29.31 -8.65 32.42
N ARG A 139 30.00 -9.47 31.61
CA ARG A 139 30.14 -9.33 30.16
C ARG A 139 28.81 -9.19 29.39
N SER A 140 27.75 -9.87 29.86
CA SER A 140 26.40 -9.81 29.24
C SER A 140 25.54 -8.64 29.73
N ARG A 141 25.96 -7.98 30.82
CA ARG A 141 25.19 -6.85 31.39
C ARG A 141 25.29 -5.63 30.49
N ARG A 142 24.18 -4.88 30.33
CA ARG A 142 24.19 -3.59 29.61
C ARG A 142 25.03 -2.57 30.32
N ALA A 143 25.85 -1.80 29.58
CA ALA A 143 26.76 -0.80 30.14
C ALA A 143 26.02 0.31 30.89
N ALA A 144 24.80 0.66 30.46
CA ALA A 144 23.94 1.62 31.20
C ALA A 144 23.65 1.22 32.63
N LYS A 145 23.67 -0.10 32.96
CA LYS A 145 23.35 -0.65 34.30
C LYS A 145 24.58 -0.83 35.20
N LEU A 146 25.75 -0.40 34.77
CA LEU A 146 26.98 -0.43 35.54
C LEU A 146 27.04 0.73 36.55
N SER A 147 27.73 0.52 37.69
CA SER A 147 28.15 1.61 38.58
C SER A 147 29.15 2.56 37.91
N SER A 148 29.39 3.75 38.47
CA SER A 148 30.38 4.70 37.96
C SER A 148 31.75 4.10 37.81
N GLY A 149 32.25 3.41 38.85
CA GLY A 149 33.55 2.73 38.82
C GLY A 149 33.60 1.59 37.79
N GLN A 150 32.53 0.80 37.63
CA GLN A 150 32.45 -0.23 36.59
C GLN A 150 32.44 0.38 35.18
N LYS A 151 31.75 1.53 34.96
CA LYS A 151 31.78 2.26 33.68
C LYS A 151 33.18 2.77 33.40
N GLN A 152 33.88 3.28 34.39
CA GLN A 152 35.27 3.73 34.25
C GLN A 152 36.16 2.57 33.81
N ARG A 153 36.11 1.44 34.51
CA ARG A 153 36.88 0.22 34.13
C ARG A 153 36.52 -0.26 32.71
N LEU A 154 35.27 -0.16 32.29
CA LEU A 154 34.87 -0.48 30.92
C LEU A 154 35.46 0.51 29.89
N SER A 155 35.50 1.80 30.19
CA SER A 155 36.15 2.81 29.36
C SER A 155 37.65 2.52 29.18
N ILE A 156 38.30 2.16 30.27
CA ILE A 156 39.73 1.73 30.26
C ILE A 156 39.91 0.48 29.42
N ALA A 157 39.08 -0.55 29.62
CA ALA A 157 39.11 -1.77 28.82
C ALA A 157 39.00 -1.49 27.31
N ARG A 158 38.12 -0.56 26.90
CA ARG A 158 38.01 -0.14 25.51
C ARG A 158 39.25 0.57 24.99
N ALA A 159 39.85 1.41 25.82
CA ALA A 159 41.07 2.12 25.45
C ALA A 159 42.25 1.15 25.32
N LEU A 160 42.41 0.20 26.25
CA LEU A 160 43.44 -0.82 26.19
C LEU A 160 43.25 -1.81 25.02
N ALA A 161 42.02 -2.07 24.63
CA ALA A 161 41.70 -2.89 23.47
C ALA A 161 42.29 -2.34 22.17
N LYS A 162 42.49 -1.04 22.10
CA LYS A 162 43.04 -0.36 20.93
C LYS A 162 44.56 -0.31 21.01
N PRO A 163 45.33 -0.99 20.13
CA PRO A 163 46.77 -0.97 20.12
C PRO A 163 47.29 0.33 19.47
N ALA A 164 46.97 1.48 20.08
CA ALA A 164 47.43 2.79 19.64
C ALA A 164 48.76 3.17 20.31
N PRO A 165 49.69 3.83 19.62
CA PRO A 165 50.94 4.26 20.18
C PRO A 165 50.83 5.39 21.23
N ILE A 166 49.67 6.03 21.30
CA ILE A 166 49.39 7.14 22.23
C ILE A 166 48.10 6.78 22.99
N LEU A 167 48.20 6.77 24.32
CA LEU A 167 47.05 6.61 25.23
C LEU A 167 46.89 7.87 26.08
N ILE A 168 45.75 8.48 26.03
CA ILE A 168 45.43 9.68 26.81
C ILE A 168 44.28 9.32 27.76
N ALA A 169 44.46 9.67 29.04
CA ALA A 169 43.46 9.47 30.07
C ALA A 169 43.13 10.79 30.78
N ASP A 170 41.87 11.22 30.64
CA ASP A 170 41.38 12.48 31.26
C ASP A 170 40.61 12.08 32.55
N GLU A 171 41.24 12.33 33.72
CA GLU A 171 40.76 12.02 35.06
C GLU A 171 40.33 10.55 35.23
N PRO A 172 41.19 9.53 34.94
CA PRO A 172 40.81 8.14 34.92
C PRO A 172 40.44 7.57 36.30
N THR A 173 40.77 8.22 37.38
CA THR A 173 40.58 7.79 38.79
C THR A 173 39.47 8.56 39.51
N GLY A 174 38.97 9.66 38.97
CA GLY A 174 38.09 10.62 39.66
C GLY A 174 36.77 10.10 40.24
N ASN A 175 36.36 8.88 39.88
CA ASN A 175 35.13 8.24 40.37
C ASN A 175 35.40 6.84 40.99
N LEU A 176 36.62 6.59 41.42
CA LEU A 176 37.08 5.32 42.00
C LEU A 176 37.47 5.51 43.47
N ASP A 177 37.39 4.44 44.25
CA ASP A 177 38.00 4.36 45.55
C ASP A 177 39.50 4.09 45.42
N GLY A 178 40.27 4.28 46.50
CA GLY A 178 41.74 4.21 46.48
C GLY A 178 42.32 2.89 45.93
N GLU A 179 41.73 1.75 46.30
CA GLU A 179 42.18 0.42 45.83
C GLU A 179 41.93 0.27 44.30
N ASN A 180 40.76 0.70 43.78
CA ASN A 180 40.48 0.63 42.37
C ASN A 180 41.27 1.67 41.58
N SER A 181 41.58 2.84 42.15
CA SER A 181 42.46 3.85 41.54
C SER A 181 43.86 3.31 41.32
N GLU A 182 44.45 2.65 42.31
CA GLU A 182 45.81 2.07 42.22
C GLU A 182 45.83 0.96 41.13
N LYS A 183 44.84 0.09 41.04
CA LYS A 183 44.72 -0.94 40.00
C LYS A 183 44.66 -0.31 38.61
N VAL A 184 43.88 0.74 38.42
CA VAL A 184 43.75 1.47 37.13
C VAL A 184 45.07 2.08 36.74
N ILE A 185 45.74 2.78 37.64
CA ILE A 185 47.06 3.41 37.36
C ILE A 185 48.09 2.35 37.01
N SER A 186 48.12 1.21 37.72
CA SER A 186 49.03 0.09 37.42
C SER A 186 48.82 -0.48 36.01
N LEU A 187 47.54 -0.61 35.56
CA LEU A 187 47.19 -1.03 34.19
C LEU A 187 47.66 0.00 33.15
N LEU A 188 47.49 1.28 33.43
CA LEU A 188 47.94 2.36 32.53
C LEU A 188 49.48 2.43 32.50
N CYS A 189 50.15 2.22 33.62
CA CYS A 189 51.59 2.12 33.68
C CYS A 189 52.12 0.92 32.89
N ALA A 190 51.48 -0.25 33.01
CA ALA A 190 51.86 -1.42 32.22
C ALA A 190 51.73 -1.14 30.71
N ALA A 191 50.73 -0.33 30.30
CA ALA A 191 50.56 0.09 28.92
C ALA A 191 51.65 1.08 28.45
N ALA A 192 52.29 1.85 29.34
CA ALA A 192 53.38 2.78 29.01
C ALA A 192 54.65 2.09 28.55
N LYS A 193 54.84 0.78 28.81
CA LYS A 193 56.01 0.06 28.33
C LYS A 193 56.16 0.05 26.82
N ASP A 194 55.05 0.11 26.09
CA ASP A 194 55.02 -0.01 24.62
C ASP A 194 54.48 1.24 23.92
N ARG A 195 54.01 2.27 24.66
CA ARG A 195 53.34 3.46 24.11
C ARG A 195 53.58 4.69 24.98
N LEU A 196 53.28 5.86 24.43
CA LEU A 196 53.16 7.11 25.20
C LEU A 196 51.85 7.10 25.97
N VAL A 197 51.92 7.33 27.30
CA VAL A 197 50.74 7.50 28.16
C VAL A 197 50.74 8.93 28.72
N ILE A 198 49.62 9.62 28.51
CA ILE A 198 49.40 10.97 29.06
C ILE A 198 48.19 10.88 30.01
N ILE A 199 48.40 11.15 31.26
CA ILE A 199 47.36 11.18 32.30
C ILE A 199 47.13 12.60 32.74
N ILE A 200 45.88 13.06 32.69
CA ILE A 200 45.44 14.27 33.31
C ILE A 200 44.80 13.93 34.65
N THR A 201 45.32 14.53 35.71
CA THR A 201 44.76 14.37 37.06
C THR A 201 44.92 15.67 37.85
N HIS A 202 44.04 15.89 38.81
CA HIS A 202 44.19 16.95 39.78
C HIS A 202 44.98 16.48 41.03
N GLU A 203 45.23 15.19 41.19
CA GLU A 203 45.96 14.59 42.30
C GLU A 203 47.23 13.88 41.82
N PHE A 204 48.36 14.61 41.86
CA PHE A 204 49.64 14.11 41.39
C PHE A 204 50.14 12.92 42.23
N SER A 205 49.82 12.88 43.54
CA SER A 205 50.24 11.81 44.45
C SER A 205 49.86 10.41 43.96
N GLU A 206 48.74 10.26 43.28
CA GLU A 206 48.29 8.94 42.76
C GLU A 206 49.21 8.39 41.66
N VAL A 207 49.87 9.26 40.89
CA VAL A 207 50.65 8.87 39.72
C VAL A 207 52.16 9.12 39.90
N ALA A 208 52.57 9.74 41.01
CA ALA A 208 53.96 10.17 41.26
C ALA A 208 54.96 9.01 41.15
N ASP A 209 54.62 7.84 41.65
CA ASP A 209 55.46 6.65 41.61
C ASP A 209 55.66 6.04 40.22
N TYR A 210 54.79 6.39 39.27
CA TYR A 210 54.79 5.87 37.91
C TYR A 210 55.25 6.89 36.87
N ALA A 211 55.06 8.19 37.14
CA ALA A 211 55.33 9.29 36.21
C ALA A 211 56.81 9.39 35.85
N THR A 212 57.10 9.44 34.55
CA THR A 212 58.45 9.79 34.04
C THR A 212 58.61 11.28 33.86
N ARG A 213 57.50 12.03 33.71
CA ARG A 213 57.48 13.46 33.47
C ARG A 213 56.23 14.11 34.07
N HIS A 214 56.38 15.26 34.67
CA HIS A 214 55.32 16.05 35.27
C HIS A 214 55.21 17.41 34.62
N ILE A 215 54.03 17.67 34.05
CA ILE A 215 53.68 18.95 33.42
C ILE A 215 52.60 19.61 34.27
N THR A 216 52.80 20.88 34.62
CA THR A 216 51.80 21.66 35.33
C THR A 216 51.22 22.76 34.41
N MET A 217 49.89 22.85 34.36
CA MET A 217 49.20 23.89 33.60
C MET A 217 48.47 24.86 34.52
N GLN A 218 48.62 26.15 34.21
CA GLN A 218 47.95 27.25 34.89
C GLN A 218 47.53 28.30 33.86
N ASP A 219 46.34 28.88 33.97
CA ASP A 219 45.87 29.98 33.10
C ASP A 219 46.06 29.72 31.60
N SER A 220 45.75 28.46 31.17
CA SER A 220 45.85 28.02 29.77
C SER A 220 47.28 27.96 29.19
N VAL A 221 48.31 28.04 30.02
CA VAL A 221 49.73 27.92 29.63
C VAL A 221 50.42 26.77 30.42
N VAL A 222 51.53 26.28 29.90
CA VAL A 222 52.41 25.35 30.62
C VAL A 222 53.25 26.17 31.59
N SER A 223 53.04 25.98 32.89
CA SER A 223 53.81 26.70 33.95
C SER A 223 55.06 25.94 34.36
N SER A 224 55.05 24.62 34.26
CA SER A 224 56.21 23.81 34.63
C SER A 224 56.24 22.50 33.80
N ASP A 225 57.44 22.04 33.47
CA ASP A 225 57.69 20.81 32.71
C ASP A 225 58.95 20.11 33.26
N ILE A 226 58.80 19.09 34.05
CA ILE A 226 59.87 18.48 34.84
C ILE A 226 60.02 17.00 34.48
N ALA A 227 61.17 16.56 34.01
CA ALA A 227 61.52 15.15 33.86
C ALA A 227 61.83 14.59 35.24
N LEU A 228 61.09 13.55 35.64
CA LEU A 228 61.23 12.92 36.95
C LEU A 228 62.14 11.68 36.89
N ARG A 229 62.06 10.94 35.79
CA ARG A 229 62.78 9.67 35.58
C ARG A 229 63.26 9.60 34.12
N PRO A 230 64.37 8.88 33.85
CA PRO A 230 64.79 8.65 32.48
C PRO A 230 63.73 7.82 31.74
N CYS A 231 63.37 8.27 30.53
CA CYS A 231 62.43 7.54 29.66
C CYS A 231 63.09 6.19 29.24
N PRO A 232 62.42 5.08 29.34
CA PRO A 232 62.91 3.81 28.79
C PRO A 232 63.18 3.99 27.29
N THR A 233 64.38 3.61 26.84
CA THR A 233 64.67 3.53 25.42
C THR A 233 63.89 2.33 24.84
N LEU A 234 62.83 2.63 24.08
CA LEU A 234 62.16 1.56 23.31
C LEU A 234 63.13 1.13 22.21
N ASP A 235 63.37 -0.20 22.11
CA ASP A 235 64.11 -0.78 20.99
C ASP A 235 63.43 -0.40 19.67
N GLU A 236 64.23 0.03 18.67
CA GLU A 236 63.71 0.38 17.32
C GLU A 236 63.00 -0.77 16.58
N SER A 237 62.94 -1.95 17.22
CA SER A 237 62.24 -3.15 16.72
C SER A 237 60.72 -3.16 16.97
N SER A 238 60.13 -2.10 17.52
CA SER A 238 58.65 -2.04 17.59
C SER A 238 58.07 -2.18 16.19
N PRO A 239 57.18 -3.18 15.98
CA PRO A 239 56.67 -3.45 14.64
C PRO A 239 55.96 -2.22 14.09
N ALA A 240 56.41 -1.77 12.91
CA ALA A 240 55.77 -0.69 12.18
C ALA A 240 54.24 -0.88 12.14
N PRO A 241 53.44 0.18 12.28
CA PRO A 241 51.98 0.06 12.33
C PRO A 241 51.51 -0.77 11.13
N ARG A 242 51.03 -1.97 11.38
CA ARG A 242 50.49 -2.84 10.32
C ARG A 242 49.41 -2.07 9.61
N LYS A 243 49.50 -1.92 8.27
CA LYS A 243 48.43 -1.39 7.44
C LYS A 243 47.14 -2.15 7.73
N ARG A 244 46.26 -1.59 8.55
CA ARG A 244 45.02 -2.23 8.97
C ARG A 244 44.01 -2.15 7.87
N VAL A 245 43.59 -3.30 7.37
CA VAL A 245 42.52 -3.43 6.39
C VAL A 245 41.19 -3.28 7.12
N THR A 246 40.35 -2.39 6.66
CA THR A 246 38.98 -2.25 7.19
C THR A 246 38.21 -3.58 6.95
N PRO A 247 37.68 -4.26 7.99
CA PRO A 247 36.98 -5.52 7.78
C PRO A 247 35.81 -5.36 6.83
N LYS A 248 35.65 -6.34 5.93
CA LYS A 248 34.45 -6.41 5.10
C LYS A 248 33.21 -6.53 5.99
N GLY A 249 32.14 -5.79 5.69
CA GLY A 249 30.91 -5.83 6.47
C GLY A 249 30.87 -5.00 7.75
N LEU A 250 31.88 -4.16 8.04
CA LEU A 250 31.91 -3.32 9.25
C LEU A 250 30.69 -2.40 9.34
N SER A 251 30.26 -1.80 8.22
CA SER A 251 29.08 -0.93 8.18
C SER A 251 27.78 -1.68 8.51
N PHE A 252 27.64 -2.91 8.07
CA PHE A 252 26.51 -3.77 8.42
C PHE A 252 26.56 -4.17 9.90
N TYR A 253 27.75 -4.52 10.40
CA TYR A 253 27.95 -4.83 11.83
C TYR A 253 27.56 -3.65 12.71
N THR A 254 27.98 -2.42 12.37
CA THR A 254 27.62 -1.21 13.13
C THR A 254 26.13 -0.90 13.05
N ALA A 255 25.48 -1.12 11.91
CA ALA A 255 24.02 -1.01 11.78
C ALA A 255 23.28 -1.99 12.69
N LEU A 256 23.70 -3.27 12.66
CA LEU A 256 23.11 -4.31 13.51
C LEU A 256 23.36 -4.03 15.00
N LEU A 257 24.51 -3.48 15.34
CA LEU A 257 24.84 -3.07 16.71
C LEU A 257 23.84 -2.01 17.19
N GLN A 258 23.58 -0.97 16.40
CA GLN A 258 22.64 0.11 16.72
C GLN A 258 21.21 -0.42 16.86
N ILE A 259 20.74 -1.20 15.90
CA ILE A 259 19.39 -1.82 15.93
C ILE A 259 19.20 -2.66 17.20
N THR A 260 20.20 -3.48 17.56
CA THR A 260 20.07 -4.40 18.71
C THR A 260 20.36 -3.74 20.06
N SER A 261 21.00 -2.57 20.09
CA SER A 261 21.31 -1.85 21.33
C SER A 261 20.07 -1.27 22.00
N ARG A 262 19.06 -0.91 21.22
CA ARG A 262 17.83 -0.21 21.68
C ARG A 262 16.54 -0.95 21.24
N PRO A 263 16.24 -2.15 21.77
CA PRO A 263 15.15 -2.99 21.25
C PRO A 263 13.77 -2.32 21.31
N VAL A 264 13.49 -1.51 22.32
CA VAL A 264 12.22 -0.77 22.41
C VAL A 264 12.07 0.23 21.25
N TRP A 265 13.12 1.01 21.00
CA TRP A 265 13.14 1.96 19.88
C TRP A 265 13.06 1.26 18.53
N THR A 266 13.78 0.15 18.39
CA THR A 266 13.71 -0.69 17.19
C THR A 266 12.30 -1.20 16.94
N SER A 267 11.58 -1.65 17.97
CA SER A 267 10.19 -2.09 17.85
C SER A 267 9.26 -0.94 17.45
N ILE A 268 9.42 0.24 18.07
CA ILE A 268 8.64 1.44 17.72
C ILE A 268 8.88 1.83 16.25
N MET A 269 10.13 1.85 15.81
CA MET A 269 10.48 2.17 14.42
C MET A 269 9.90 1.14 13.45
N LEU A 270 10.03 -0.14 13.75
CA LEU A 270 9.51 -1.21 12.91
C LEU A 270 7.98 -1.10 12.75
N THR A 271 7.28 -0.83 13.86
CA THR A 271 5.83 -0.60 13.85
C THR A 271 5.46 0.65 13.04
N PHE A 272 6.23 1.73 13.22
CA PHE A 272 6.02 2.97 12.47
C PHE A 272 6.21 2.76 10.96
N PHE A 273 7.27 2.06 10.55
CA PHE A 273 7.50 1.73 9.13
C PHE A 273 6.44 0.79 8.57
N ALA A 274 5.92 -0.15 9.39
CA ALA A 274 4.81 -1.00 8.99
C ALA A 274 3.52 -0.19 8.77
N LEU A 275 3.22 0.75 9.66
CA LEU A 275 2.06 1.62 9.53
C LEU A 275 2.16 2.56 8.32
N THR A 276 3.35 3.14 8.07
CA THR A 276 3.56 3.99 6.90
C THR A 276 3.51 3.22 5.59
N ALA A 277 4.08 2.02 5.54
CA ALA A 277 3.98 1.13 4.39
C ALA A 277 2.53 0.71 4.10
N PHE A 278 1.77 0.37 5.15
CA PHE A 278 0.34 0.06 5.04
C PHE A 278 -0.47 1.28 4.57
N ALA A 279 -0.17 2.48 5.09
CA ALA A 279 -0.84 3.72 4.67
C ALA A 279 -0.55 4.05 3.19
N VAL A 280 0.71 3.90 2.74
CA VAL A 280 1.07 4.07 1.33
C VAL A 280 0.31 3.09 0.46
N PHE A 281 0.23 1.81 0.84
CA PHE A 281 -0.57 0.81 0.15
C PHE A 281 -2.05 1.22 0.07
N ALA A 282 -2.65 1.61 1.20
CA ALA A 282 -4.06 1.98 1.26
C ALA A 282 -4.38 3.22 0.41
N PHE A 283 -3.58 4.28 0.51
CA PHE A 283 -3.82 5.52 -0.23
C PHE A 283 -3.52 5.37 -1.72
N LEU A 284 -2.41 4.75 -2.09
CA LEU A 284 -2.05 4.53 -3.48
C LEU A 284 -2.98 3.49 -4.12
N GLY A 285 -3.36 2.44 -3.40
CA GLY A 285 -4.34 1.46 -3.84
C GLY A 285 -5.71 2.09 -4.07
N THR A 286 -6.20 2.92 -3.13
CA THR A 286 -7.45 3.66 -3.31
C THR A 286 -7.36 4.63 -4.50
N PHE A 287 -6.22 5.29 -4.68
CA PHE A 287 -5.98 6.17 -5.82
C PHE A 287 -6.08 5.41 -7.14
N ILE A 288 -5.42 4.27 -7.26
CA ILE A 288 -5.41 3.44 -8.48
C ILE A 288 -6.81 2.87 -8.76
N VAL A 289 -7.49 2.33 -7.73
CA VAL A 289 -8.86 1.82 -7.87
C VAL A 289 -9.81 2.93 -8.33
N ASN A 290 -9.68 4.15 -7.80
CA ASN A 290 -10.50 5.28 -8.26
C ASN A 290 -10.13 5.76 -9.67
N LEU A 291 -8.88 5.62 -10.09
CA LEU A 291 -8.50 5.89 -11.49
C LEU A 291 -9.09 4.84 -12.43
N ASP A 292 -9.04 3.58 -12.06
CA ASP A 292 -9.57 2.48 -12.87
C ASP A 292 -11.10 2.47 -12.83
N ASP A 293 -11.72 2.77 -11.70
CA ASP A 293 -13.18 2.88 -11.54
C ASP A 293 -13.78 4.06 -12.35
N THR A 294 -12.95 5.06 -12.74
CA THR A 294 -13.39 6.04 -13.76
C THR A 294 -13.70 5.38 -15.09
N ASN A 295 -13.12 4.22 -15.30
CA ASN A 295 -13.30 3.45 -16.52
C ASN A 295 -14.37 2.34 -16.42
N THR A 296 -14.80 1.88 -15.24
CA THR A 296 -15.59 0.65 -15.10
C THR A 296 -16.96 0.79 -14.48
N ARG A 297 -17.31 1.88 -13.80
CA ARG A 297 -18.61 2.01 -13.14
C ARG A 297 -19.32 3.30 -13.51
N VAL A 298 -20.34 3.16 -14.28
CA VAL A 298 -21.39 4.15 -14.35
C VAL A 298 -22.71 3.40 -14.34
N TYR A 299 -23.59 3.78 -13.51
CA TYR A 299 -25.03 3.85 -13.53
C TYR A 299 -25.67 3.58 -12.22
N ASP A 300 -26.20 4.66 -11.72
CA ASP A 300 -27.24 4.64 -10.71
C ASP A 300 -28.48 5.36 -11.24
N SER A 301 -28.80 5.24 -12.52
CA SER A 301 -30.10 5.62 -13.01
C SER A 301 -30.95 4.36 -13.13
N SER A 302 -32.18 4.43 -12.63
CA SER A 302 -33.14 3.33 -12.67
C SER A 302 -33.45 2.81 -14.09
N ALA A 303 -33.08 3.56 -15.12
CA ALA A 303 -33.29 3.20 -16.53
C ALA A 303 -32.13 2.39 -17.14
N PHE A 304 -30.92 2.45 -16.56
CA PHE A 304 -29.72 1.84 -17.16
C PHE A 304 -28.81 1.18 -16.12
N ARG A 305 -29.37 0.60 -15.06
CA ARG A 305 -28.64 0.09 -13.89
C ARG A 305 -27.49 -0.87 -14.19
N ASN A 306 -27.58 -1.58 -15.29
CA ASN A 306 -26.62 -2.62 -15.68
C ASN A 306 -26.11 -2.43 -17.11
N GLY A 307 -26.12 -1.23 -17.65
CA GLY A 307 -25.58 -0.97 -18.99
C GLY A 307 -24.12 -1.33 -19.07
N ALA A 308 -23.81 -2.37 -19.82
CA ALA A 308 -22.45 -2.70 -20.15
C ALA A 308 -21.81 -1.50 -20.87
N ARG A 309 -20.55 -1.24 -20.58
CA ARG A 309 -19.75 -0.11 -21.05
C ARG A 309 -19.56 -0.11 -22.57
N ASP A 310 -19.42 -1.30 -23.07
CA ASP A 310 -19.21 -1.73 -24.44
C ASP A 310 -20.50 -1.88 -25.24
N ARG A 311 -21.67 -1.65 -24.60
CA ARG A 311 -22.99 -1.77 -25.21
C ARG A 311 -23.34 -0.56 -26.08
N ILE A 312 -23.79 -0.84 -27.31
CA ILE A 312 -24.33 0.14 -28.24
C ILE A 312 -25.75 -0.29 -28.61
N ILE A 313 -26.73 0.59 -28.45
CA ILE A 313 -28.10 0.40 -28.92
C ILE A 313 -28.18 0.84 -30.38
N VAL A 314 -28.73 -0.01 -31.23
CA VAL A 314 -28.87 0.22 -32.67
C VAL A 314 -30.32 0.17 -33.08
N ILE A 315 -30.75 1.14 -33.90
CA ILE A 315 -32.05 1.23 -34.53
C ILE A 315 -31.86 1.59 -36.03
N ARG A 316 -32.81 1.27 -36.87
CA ARG A 316 -32.80 1.81 -38.25
C ARG A 316 -33.17 3.29 -38.25
N SER A 317 -32.50 4.10 -39.06
CA SER A 317 -32.77 5.54 -39.16
C SER A 317 -34.09 5.87 -39.82
N ASP A 318 -34.66 4.94 -40.60
CA ASP A 318 -35.99 5.06 -41.26
C ASP A 318 -37.14 4.68 -40.33
N GLY A 319 -36.86 4.15 -39.14
CA GLY A 319 -37.86 3.73 -38.16
C GLY A 319 -38.48 2.35 -38.44
N GLU A 320 -38.03 1.69 -39.51
CA GLU A 320 -38.42 0.31 -39.80
C GLU A 320 -37.71 -0.69 -38.88
N ASN A 321 -38.25 -1.90 -38.84
CA ASN A 321 -37.64 -2.99 -38.06
C ASN A 321 -36.32 -3.43 -38.67
N LEU A 322 -35.36 -3.80 -37.84
CA LEU A 322 -34.13 -4.44 -38.24
C LEU A 322 -34.42 -5.86 -38.78
N THR A 323 -33.79 -6.23 -39.89
CA THR A 323 -33.98 -7.50 -40.58
C THR A 323 -32.76 -8.42 -40.40
N GLU A 324 -32.83 -9.67 -40.82
CA GLU A 324 -31.68 -10.60 -40.83
C GLU A 324 -30.52 -10.07 -41.73
N ASP A 325 -30.86 -9.33 -42.83
CA ASP A 325 -29.87 -8.67 -43.64
C ASP A 325 -29.14 -7.55 -42.89
N ASP A 326 -29.85 -6.85 -42.01
CA ASP A 326 -29.26 -5.83 -41.14
C ASP A 326 -28.34 -6.46 -40.11
N ILE A 327 -28.75 -7.58 -39.49
CA ILE A 327 -27.93 -8.33 -38.54
C ILE A 327 -26.61 -8.75 -39.20
N ALA A 328 -26.71 -9.35 -40.40
CA ALA A 328 -25.51 -9.75 -41.15
C ALA A 328 -24.56 -8.57 -41.44
N LYS A 329 -25.10 -7.38 -41.73
CA LYS A 329 -24.31 -6.15 -41.93
C LYS A 329 -23.69 -5.66 -40.60
N LEU A 330 -24.47 -5.63 -39.52
CA LEU A 330 -24.01 -5.14 -38.23
C LEU A 330 -22.85 -5.98 -37.68
N LEU A 331 -22.86 -7.30 -37.90
CA LEU A 331 -21.78 -8.21 -37.50
C LEU A 331 -20.51 -8.06 -38.36
N THR A 332 -20.56 -7.36 -39.48
CA THR A 332 -19.37 -7.07 -40.31
C THR A 332 -18.65 -5.80 -39.89
N VAL A 333 -19.25 -5.00 -39.00
CA VAL A 333 -18.64 -3.76 -38.49
C VAL A 333 -17.41 -4.13 -37.64
N SER A 334 -16.33 -3.39 -37.83
CA SER A 334 -15.09 -3.62 -37.08
C SER A 334 -15.32 -3.44 -35.58
N HIS A 335 -14.64 -4.24 -34.76
CA HIS A 335 -14.74 -4.20 -33.29
C HIS A 335 -16.11 -4.55 -32.69
N VAL A 336 -17.04 -5.08 -33.46
CA VAL A 336 -18.27 -5.68 -32.94
C VAL A 336 -17.99 -7.13 -32.52
N ASP A 337 -18.13 -7.44 -31.24
CA ASP A 337 -17.90 -8.77 -30.67
C ASP A 337 -19.17 -9.62 -30.71
N THR A 338 -20.27 -9.10 -30.15
CA THR A 338 -21.56 -9.81 -30.07
C THR A 338 -22.74 -8.90 -30.36
N LEU A 339 -23.87 -9.51 -30.76
CA LEU A 339 -25.13 -8.85 -31.04
C LEU A 339 -26.26 -9.52 -30.24
N GLU A 340 -27.06 -8.71 -29.55
CA GLU A 340 -28.29 -9.14 -28.89
C GLU A 340 -29.51 -8.63 -29.67
N ARG A 341 -30.34 -9.54 -30.15
CA ARG A 341 -31.51 -9.24 -30.98
C ARG A 341 -32.60 -8.47 -30.24
N TYR A 342 -32.71 -8.68 -28.92
CA TYR A 342 -33.81 -8.13 -28.10
C TYR A 342 -33.27 -7.05 -27.15
N GLY A 343 -32.66 -6.03 -27.70
CA GLY A 343 -32.02 -4.97 -26.93
C GLY A 343 -32.91 -4.21 -25.96
N LEU A 344 -34.26 -4.21 -26.16
CA LEU A 344 -35.20 -3.62 -25.21
C LEU A 344 -35.29 -4.40 -23.89
N VAL A 345 -34.97 -5.67 -23.91
CA VAL A 345 -35.07 -6.56 -22.73
C VAL A 345 -33.80 -6.55 -21.88
N SER A 346 -32.68 -6.13 -22.44
CA SER A 346 -31.40 -6.06 -21.74
C SER A 346 -31.43 -5.20 -20.47
N ASP A 347 -32.40 -4.30 -20.34
CA ASP A 347 -32.57 -3.45 -19.16
C ASP A 347 -33.61 -4.00 -18.15
N VAL A 348 -34.22 -5.15 -18.42
CA VAL A 348 -35.14 -5.83 -17.49
C VAL A 348 -34.32 -6.59 -16.46
N ASN A 349 -34.64 -6.41 -15.20
CA ASN A 349 -33.93 -7.05 -14.10
C ASN A 349 -34.54 -8.39 -13.74
N TYR A 350 -33.70 -9.36 -13.37
CA TYR A 350 -34.09 -10.62 -12.79
C TYR A 350 -33.26 -10.94 -11.56
N PHE A 351 -33.75 -11.88 -10.76
CA PHE A 351 -32.96 -12.55 -9.74
C PHE A 351 -33.46 -13.99 -9.57
N TYR A 352 -32.61 -14.84 -9.05
CA TYR A 352 -32.95 -16.21 -8.71
C TYR A 352 -32.29 -16.59 -7.36
N ARG A 353 -32.79 -17.67 -6.77
CA ARG A 353 -32.23 -18.24 -5.56
C ARG A 353 -32.45 -19.72 -5.47
N ASP A 354 -31.45 -20.46 -4.94
CA ASP A 354 -31.56 -21.85 -4.61
C ASP A 354 -32.59 -22.09 -3.49
N GLY A 355 -33.69 -22.74 -3.78
CA GLY A 355 -34.49 -23.60 -2.90
C GLY A 355 -35.05 -23.00 -1.61
N VAL A 356 -35.08 -21.68 -1.38
CA VAL A 356 -35.57 -21.12 -0.12
C VAL A 356 -36.52 -19.94 -0.32
N ASP A 357 -37.74 -20.08 0.18
CA ASP A 357 -38.82 -19.07 0.20
C ASP A 357 -38.55 -17.82 1.03
N TYR A 358 -37.42 -17.15 0.84
CA TYR A 358 -37.09 -15.95 1.62
C TYR A 358 -37.84 -14.69 1.21
N PHE A 359 -38.55 -14.70 0.10
CA PHE A 359 -39.18 -13.49 -0.46
C PHE A 359 -40.66 -13.34 -0.15
N LEU A 360 -41.29 -14.34 0.47
CA LEU A 360 -42.69 -14.31 0.81
C LEU A 360 -43.04 -13.42 2.03
N HIS A 361 -42.06 -12.84 2.69
CA HIS A 361 -42.28 -12.04 3.93
C HIS A 361 -42.10 -10.54 3.76
N TYR A 362 -42.16 -9.99 2.58
CA TYR A 362 -42.06 -8.56 2.44
C TYR A 362 -43.43 -7.90 2.32
N LEU A 363 -43.91 -7.39 3.45
CA LEU A 363 -45.08 -6.54 3.54
C LEU A 363 -44.64 -5.10 3.37
N PRO A 364 -45.22 -4.33 2.43
CA PRO A 364 -45.05 -2.89 2.42
C PRO A 364 -45.59 -2.29 3.72
N ALA A 365 -44.86 -1.36 4.28
CA ALA A 365 -45.29 -0.64 5.47
C ALA A 365 -46.65 0.03 5.20
N GLY A 366 -47.73 -0.49 5.80
CA GLY A 366 -49.10 0.08 5.73
C GLY A 366 -50.09 -0.63 4.79
N GLY A 367 -49.71 -1.73 4.14
CA GLY A 367 -50.64 -2.49 3.30
C GLY A 367 -50.78 -3.92 3.78
N GLY A 368 -52.01 -4.34 4.02
CA GLY A 368 -52.27 -5.78 4.18
C GLY A 368 -51.94 -6.54 2.88
N VAL A 369 -51.52 -7.80 3.02
CA VAL A 369 -51.40 -8.70 1.87
C VAL A 369 -52.76 -8.79 1.24
N ASP A 370 -52.91 -8.25 0.05
CA ASP A 370 -54.07 -8.52 -0.77
C ASP A 370 -53.83 -9.96 -1.31
N THR A 371 -54.46 -10.93 -0.67
CA THR A 371 -54.35 -12.36 -1.03
C THR A 371 -54.97 -12.65 -2.36
N ASP A 372 -55.70 -11.69 -2.92
CA ASP A 372 -56.34 -11.84 -4.24
C ASP A 372 -55.51 -11.18 -5.36
N SER A 373 -54.35 -10.54 -5.04
CA SER A 373 -53.50 -10.02 -6.09
C SER A 373 -52.58 -11.10 -6.65
N THR A 374 -52.69 -11.31 -7.95
CA THR A 374 -51.86 -12.27 -8.70
C THR A 374 -50.41 -11.84 -8.89
N SER A 375 -49.98 -10.71 -8.35
CA SER A 375 -48.62 -10.20 -8.43
C SER A 375 -47.97 -10.16 -7.06
N VAL A 376 -46.79 -10.77 -6.95
CA VAL A 376 -45.94 -10.63 -5.75
C VAL A 376 -45.21 -9.30 -5.82
N VAL A 377 -45.59 -8.37 -4.93
CA VAL A 377 -44.87 -7.09 -4.80
C VAL A 377 -43.71 -7.30 -3.84
N ILE A 378 -42.49 -7.23 -4.35
CA ILE A 378 -41.29 -7.30 -3.57
C ILE A 378 -40.72 -5.88 -3.46
N GLN A 379 -40.66 -5.33 -2.23
CA GLN A 379 -39.85 -4.15 -1.96
C GLN A 379 -38.50 -4.61 -1.43
N PRO A 380 -37.43 -4.57 -2.23
CA PRO A 380 -36.11 -4.90 -1.74
C PRO A 380 -35.67 -3.87 -0.68
N THR A 381 -35.18 -4.31 0.45
CA THR A 381 -34.46 -3.42 1.38
C THR A 381 -33.18 -2.92 0.71
N LEU A 382 -32.74 -1.73 1.06
CA LEU A 382 -31.51 -1.13 0.51
C LEU A 382 -30.28 -2.05 0.62
N GLU A 383 -30.23 -2.94 1.62
CA GLU A 383 -29.16 -3.90 1.82
C GLU A 383 -29.17 -5.05 0.83
N ASN A 384 -30.33 -5.42 0.30
CA ASN A 384 -30.48 -6.53 -0.68
C ASN A 384 -30.42 -6.06 -2.14
N TYR A 385 -30.49 -4.76 -2.37
CA TYR A 385 -30.60 -4.18 -3.71
C TYR A 385 -29.36 -4.38 -4.58
N SER A 386 -28.21 -4.47 -3.99
CA SER A 386 -26.93 -4.56 -4.71
C SER A 386 -26.50 -5.99 -5.09
N LEU A 387 -27.18 -6.99 -4.54
CA LEU A 387 -26.70 -8.38 -4.63
C LEU A 387 -27.42 -9.25 -5.67
N PHE A 388 -28.62 -8.85 -6.16
CA PHE A 388 -29.51 -9.78 -6.85
C PHE A 388 -30.14 -9.28 -8.16
N LEU A 389 -29.87 -8.04 -8.57
CA LEU A 389 -30.44 -7.52 -9.82
C LEU A 389 -29.47 -7.70 -10.98
N HIS A 390 -29.77 -8.62 -11.86
CA HIS A 390 -29.06 -8.83 -13.12
C HIS A 390 -29.93 -8.38 -14.29
N THR A 391 -29.32 -7.89 -15.36
CA THR A 391 -30.00 -7.73 -16.64
C THR A 391 -30.26 -9.09 -17.25
N ILE A 392 -31.28 -9.22 -18.07
CA ILE A 392 -31.59 -10.46 -18.78
C ILE A 392 -30.65 -10.57 -19.98
N PRO A 393 -29.56 -11.32 -19.95
CA PRO A 393 -28.74 -11.55 -21.11
C PRO A 393 -29.38 -12.64 -21.96
N MET A 394 -29.53 -12.35 -23.25
CA MET A 394 -29.95 -13.35 -24.22
C MET A 394 -28.77 -14.25 -24.58
N LEU A 395 -29.08 -15.48 -25.00
CA LEU A 395 -28.05 -16.39 -25.48
C LEU A 395 -27.39 -15.84 -26.74
N PRO A 396 -26.06 -15.78 -26.77
CA PRO A 396 -25.33 -15.49 -28.00
C PRO A 396 -25.46 -16.67 -28.98
N ASP A 397 -25.38 -16.37 -30.27
CA ASP A 397 -25.39 -17.40 -31.33
C ASP A 397 -24.13 -18.29 -31.21
N GLY A 398 -24.30 -19.62 -31.17
CA GLY A 398 -23.22 -20.61 -31.26
C GLY A 398 -23.03 -21.52 -30.04
N THR A 399 -22.52 -22.72 -30.27
CA THR A 399 -22.32 -23.76 -29.24
C THR A 399 -21.00 -23.58 -28.47
N GLU A 400 -20.06 -22.75 -28.94
CA GLU A 400 -18.78 -22.47 -28.27
C GLU A 400 -18.95 -21.73 -26.91
N PHE A 401 -20.16 -21.29 -26.64
CA PHE A 401 -20.53 -20.60 -25.41
C PHE A 401 -20.64 -21.56 -24.22
N LEU A 402 -20.89 -22.83 -24.42
CA LEU A 402 -21.17 -23.81 -23.39
C LEU A 402 -19.92 -24.53 -22.88
N THR A 403 -19.80 -24.66 -21.55
CA THR A 403 -18.84 -25.58 -20.92
C THR A 403 -19.40 -26.97 -20.73
N ALA A 404 -20.73 -27.11 -20.47
CA ALA A 404 -21.43 -28.41 -20.35
C ALA A 404 -22.91 -28.24 -20.69
N GLY A 405 -23.57 -29.38 -21.00
CA GLY A 405 -24.99 -29.42 -21.27
C GLY A 405 -25.35 -29.09 -22.73
N ARG A 406 -26.53 -28.49 -22.93
CA ARG A 406 -27.04 -28.08 -24.24
C ARG A 406 -27.61 -26.66 -24.21
N LEU A 407 -27.87 -26.09 -25.36
CA LEU A 407 -28.62 -24.84 -25.46
C LEU A 407 -30.09 -25.04 -25.10
N PRO A 408 -30.74 -23.99 -24.54
CA PRO A 408 -32.18 -23.98 -24.34
C PRO A 408 -32.95 -24.11 -25.64
N GLU A 409 -34.07 -24.83 -25.60
CA GLU A 409 -34.98 -25.01 -26.73
C GLU A 409 -36.25 -24.17 -26.59
N HIS A 410 -36.57 -23.71 -25.37
CA HIS A 410 -37.72 -22.85 -25.09
C HIS A 410 -37.48 -21.97 -23.85
N MET A 411 -38.39 -21.03 -23.60
CA MET A 411 -38.22 -20.00 -22.57
C MET A 411 -38.11 -20.47 -21.13
N TYR A 412 -38.45 -21.72 -20.85
CA TYR A 412 -38.33 -22.33 -19.51
C TYR A 412 -36.99 -23.03 -19.28
N GLU A 413 -36.10 -22.91 -20.23
CA GLU A 413 -34.75 -23.47 -20.14
C GLU A 413 -33.72 -22.32 -20.17
N ILE A 414 -32.66 -22.48 -19.39
CA ILE A 414 -31.63 -21.47 -19.23
C ILE A 414 -30.23 -22.09 -19.19
N VAL A 415 -29.23 -21.26 -19.48
CA VAL A 415 -27.83 -21.54 -19.24
C VAL A 415 -27.37 -20.75 -18.02
N ALA A 416 -26.61 -21.40 -17.11
CA ALA A 416 -26.10 -20.80 -15.89
C ALA A 416 -24.58 -20.70 -15.90
N GLY A 417 -24.03 -19.70 -15.19
CA GLY A 417 -22.60 -19.60 -14.94
C GLY A 417 -22.10 -20.50 -13.80
N ASP A 418 -22.99 -21.17 -13.11
CA ASP A 418 -22.66 -22.10 -12.01
C ASP A 418 -22.92 -23.54 -12.43
N GLU A 419 -21.87 -24.33 -12.53
CA GLU A 419 -21.93 -25.75 -12.93
C GLU A 419 -22.76 -26.61 -11.95
N SER A 420 -22.87 -26.17 -10.70
CA SER A 420 -23.66 -26.92 -9.69
C SER A 420 -25.17 -26.91 -9.95
N LEU A 421 -25.65 -25.96 -10.75
CA LEU A 421 -27.06 -25.81 -11.10
C LEU A 421 -27.50 -26.68 -12.28
N LEU A 422 -26.58 -27.29 -13.00
CA LEU A 422 -26.91 -28.10 -14.19
C LEU A 422 -27.92 -29.23 -13.85
N GLY A 423 -29.02 -29.25 -14.59
CA GLY A 423 -30.12 -30.18 -14.41
C GLY A 423 -31.08 -29.83 -13.27
N GLN A 424 -30.89 -28.73 -12.56
CA GLN A 424 -31.82 -28.27 -11.53
C GLN A 424 -32.89 -27.36 -12.12
N THR A 425 -34.06 -27.35 -11.51
CA THR A 425 -35.14 -26.38 -11.77
C THR A 425 -35.10 -25.35 -10.68
N ILE A 426 -34.95 -24.09 -11.07
CA ILE A 426 -34.85 -22.92 -10.16
C ILE A 426 -35.98 -21.93 -10.47
N THR A 427 -36.44 -21.21 -9.44
CA THR A 427 -37.42 -20.13 -9.64
C THR A 427 -36.67 -18.83 -9.97
N VAL A 428 -36.92 -18.32 -11.15
CA VAL A 428 -36.38 -17.05 -11.62
C VAL A 428 -37.44 -15.96 -11.52
N TYR A 429 -37.10 -14.86 -10.86
CA TYR A 429 -37.98 -13.71 -10.68
C TYR A 429 -37.58 -12.62 -11.65
N ILE A 430 -38.47 -12.28 -12.58
CA ILE A 430 -38.20 -11.28 -13.61
C ILE A 430 -39.07 -10.05 -13.35
N GLN A 431 -38.49 -8.87 -13.42
CA GLN A 431 -39.17 -7.61 -13.14
C GLN A 431 -40.29 -7.35 -14.14
N ASP A 432 -41.52 -7.10 -13.68
CA ASP A 432 -42.60 -6.60 -14.49
C ASP A 432 -42.43 -5.06 -14.72
N THR A 433 -42.25 -4.69 -15.95
CA THR A 433 -41.98 -3.31 -16.35
C THR A 433 -43.25 -2.42 -16.41
N LYS A 434 -44.45 -2.98 -16.32
CA LYS A 434 -45.71 -2.21 -16.46
C LYS A 434 -46.19 -1.54 -15.18
N ASN A 435 -45.83 -2.02 -14.01
CA ASN A 435 -46.30 -1.49 -12.75
C ASN A 435 -45.43 -0.31 -12.26
N TRP A 436 -45.59 0.85 -12.85
CA TRP A 436 -44.98 2.11 -12.40
C TRP A 436 -45.40 2.40 -10.96
N GLY A 437 -44.44 2.27 -10.03
CA GLY A 437 -44.60 2.56 -8.60
C GLY A 437 -44.78 1.34 -7.70
N LYS A 438 -44.95 0.14 -8.25
CA LYS A 438 -44.87 -1.13 -7.51
C LYS A 438 -43.97 -2.07 -8.25
N THR A 439 -42.95 -2.54 -7.60
CA THR A 439 -42.03 -3.54 -8.18
C THR A 439 -42.71 -4.92 -8.11
N ALA A 440 -43.28 -5.35 -9.23
CA ALA A 440 -43.82 -6.70 -9.38
C ALA A 440 -42.83 -7.58 -10.13
N TYR A 441 -42.81 -8.86 -9.81
CA TYR A 441 -41.94 -9.82 -10.46
C TYR A 441 -42.78 -11.00 -10.98
N LEU A 442 -42.45 -11.42 -12.20
CA LEU A 442 -42.91 -12.69 -12.74
C LEU A 442 -42.02 -13.82 -12.18
N ALA A 443 -42.61 -14.78 -11.51
CA ALA A 443 -41.90 -15.96 -11.07
C ALA A 443 -42.06 -17.08 -12.12
N LEU A 444 -40.96 -17.52 -12.71
CA LEU A 444 -40.91 -18.62 -13.67
C LEU A 444 -40.02 -19.75 -13.13
N GLU A 445 -40.53 -20.98 -13.20
CA GLU A 445 -39.72 -22.15 -12.96
C GLU A 445 -38.94 -22.47 -14.23
N MET A 446 -37.62 -22.42 -14.13
CA MET A 446 -36.71 -22.63 -15.26
C MET A 446 -35.73 -23.73 -14.97
N THR A 447 -35.47 -24.56 -15.94
CA THR A 447 -34.52 -25.69 -15.84
C THR A 447 -33.17 -25.26 -16.41
N VAL A 448 -32.10 -25.45 -15.66
CA VAL A 448 -30.75 -25.21 -16.12
C VAL A 448 -30.32 -26.39 -17.01
N VAL A 449 -30.24 -26.16 -18.31
CA VAL A 449 -29.90 -27.18 -19.31
C VAL A 449 -28.46 -27.11 -19.81
N GLY A 450 -27.76 -25.98 -19.55
CA GLY A 450 -26.38 -25.79 -19.92
C GLY A 450 -25.64 -24.91 -18.95
N THR A 451 -24.30 -24.93 -19.00
CA THR A 451 -23.43 -24.07 -18.19
C THR A 451 -22.38 -23.41 -19.04
N THR A 452 -21.88 -22.25 -18.57
CA THR A 452 -20.85 -21.43 -19.22
C THR A 452 -19.87 -20.87 -18.20
N ASP A 453 -18.63 -20.66 -18.59
CA ASP A 453 -17.61 -19.99 -17.79
C ASP A 453 -17.50 -18.47 -18.08
N ARG A 454 -18.25 -17.98 -19.05
CA ARG A 454 -18.16 -16.57 -19.49
C ARG A 454 -18.77 -15.59 -18.50
N SER A 455 -19.71 -16.00 -17.67
CA SER A 455 -20.37 -15.11 -16.71
C SER A 455 -20.99 -15.92 -15.57
N SER A 456 -21.12 -15.29 -14.40
CA SER A 456 -21.90 -15.81 -13.26
C SER A 456 -23.41 -15.60 -13.41
N HIS A 457 -23.88 -15.14 -14.57
CA HIS A 457 -25.28 -14.81 -14.81
C HIS A 457 -26.03 -15.96 -15.47
N LEU A 458 -27.37 -15.88 -15.46
CA LEU A 458 -28.24 -16.75 -16.24
C LEU A 458 -28.39 -16.17 -17.65
N PHE A 459 -28.47 -17.05 -18.65
CA PHE A 459 -28.74 -16.66 -20.03
C PHE A 459 -30.05 -17.32 -20.48
N PHE A 460 -30.89 -16.54 -21.16
CA PHE A 460 -32.24 -16.84 -21.44
C PHE A 460 -32.47 -17.13 -22.93
N HIS A 461 -33.43 -17.98 -23.21
CA HIS A 461 -33.87 -18.28 -24.57
C HIS A 461 -34.55 -17.05 -25.21
N GLU A 462 -34.40 -16.90 -26.53
CA GLU A 462 -34.94 -15.77 -27.28
C GLU A 462 -36.47 -15.58 -27.16
N GLN A 463 -37.23 -16.63 -26.94
CA GLN A 463 -38.69 -16.53 -26.72
C GLN A 463 -39.02 -15.61 -25.55
N LEU A 464 -38.25 -15.67 -24.46
CA LEU A 464 -38.46 -14.75 -23.35
C LEU A 464 -38.24 -13.29 -23.79
N GLY A 465 -37.18 -13.05 -24.56
CA GLY A 465 -36.89 -11.74 -25.16
C GLY A 465 -38.00 -11.25 -26.06
N ARG A 466 -38.55 -12.09 -26.93
CA ARG A 466 -39.70 -11.79 -27.81
C ARG A 466 -40.93 -11.42 -26.98
N SER A 467 -41.27 -12.18 -25.96
CA SER A 467 -42.46 -11.94 -25.10
C SER A 467 -42.35 -10.60 -24.39
N PHE A 468 -41.17 -10.27 -23.82
CA PHE A 468 -40.93 -8.97 -23.18
C PHE A 468 -40.95 -7.81 -24.16
N THR A 469 -40.34 -7.95 -25.33
CA THR A 469 -40.33 -6.90 -26.36
C THR A 469 -41.73 -6.62 -26.80
N THR A 470 -42.54 -7.64 -27.04
CA THR A 470 -43.96 -7.52 -27.42
C THR A 470 -44.75 -6.82 -26.31
N GLN A 471 -44.57 -7.16 -25.07
CA GLN A 471 -45.18 -6.50 -23.93
C GLN A 471 -44.80 -5.01 -23.84
N LEU A 472 -43.53 -4.69 -23.99
CA LEU A 472 -43.04 -3.32 -23.89
C LEU A 472 -43.58 -2.41 -25.03
N LEU A 473 -43.50 -2.89 -26.26
CA LEU A 473 -43.86 -2.11 -27.43
C LEU A 473 -45.38 -1.97 -27.59
N HIS A 474 -46.15 -3.00 -27.29
CA HIS A 474 -47.62 -2.97 -27.49
C HIS A 474 -48.41 -2.65 -26.24
N SER A 475 -47.78 -2.53 -25.06
CA SER A 475 -48.52 -2.40 -23.80
C SER A 475 -49.60 -3.49 -23.60
N GLY A 476 -49.46 -4.63 -24.27
CA GLY A 476 -50.38 -5.75 -24.27
C GLY A 476 -50.14 -6.75 -23.16
N ALA A 477 -50.82 -7.88 -23.23
CA ALA A 477 -50.54 -9.01 -22.35
C ALA A 477 -49.17 -9.62 -22.68
N PHE A 478 -48.51 -10.16 -21.66
CA PHE A 478 -47.30 -10.95 -21.83
C PHE A 478 -47.66 -12.32 -22.42
N VAL A 479 -47.19 -12.63 -23.61
CA VAL A 479 -47.50 -13.90 -24.30
C VAL A 479 -46.51 -14.99 -23.90
N ILE A 480 -47.03 -16.11 -23.50
CA ILE A 480 -46.26 -17.26 -23.02
C ILE A 480 -46.55 -18.46 -23.89
N PRO A 481 -45.60 -19.09 -24.55
CA PRO A 481 -45.81 -20.34 -25.25
C PRO A 481 -46.00 -21.50 -24.26
N ASP A 482 -46.91 -22.41 -24.54
CA ASP A 482 -47.04 -23.66 -23.81
C ASP A 482 -46.25 -24.78 -24.54
N PRO A 483 -45.14 -25.27 -23.97
CA PRO A 483 -44.37 -26.32 -24.59
C PRO A 483 -45.13 -27.65 -24.70
N ALA A 484 -46.16 -27.85 -23.88
CA ALA A 484 -47.01 -29.06 -23.90
C ALA A 484 -48.08 -29.00 -24.96
N ASP A 485 -48.38 -27.80 -25.50
CA ASP A 485 -49.42 -27.59 -26.52
C ASP A 485 -48.81 -27.10 -27.84
N ALA A 486 -48.73 -27.96 -28.81
CA ALA A 486 -48.05 -27.67 -30.05
C ALA A 486 -48.90 -26.78 -31.01
N ASP A 487 -50.23 -26.97 -31.08
CA ASP A 487 -51.03 -26.37 -32.19
C ASP A 487 -52.53 -26.17 -31.82
N SER A 488 -52.90 -25.94 -30.60
CA SER A 488 -54.27 -25.61 -30.26
C SER A 488 -54.59 -24.14 -30.54
N ASP A 489 -55.87 -23.89 -30.88
CA ASP A 489 -56.41 -22.53 -31.03
C ASP A 489 -57.04 -22.01 -29.73
N VAL A 490 -56.49 -22.42 -28.58
CA VAL A 490 -56.97 -22.02 -27.25
C VAL A 490 -55.96 -21.13 -26.56
N MET A 491 -56.47 -20.00 -26.02
CA MET A 491 -55.69 -19.13 -25.15
C MET A 491 -56.13 -19.28 -23.69
N HIS A 492 -55.18 -19.38 -22.80
CA HIS A 492 -55.35 -19.34 -21.34
C HIS A 492 -54.89 -18.00 -20.83
N CYS A 493 -55.76 -17.22 -20.23
CA CYS A 493 -55.42 -15.88 -19.72
C CYS A 493 -55.27 -15.88 -18.21
N SER A 494 -54.62 -14.87 -17.66
CA SER A 494 -54.63 -14.61 -16.21
C SER A 494 -56.08 -14.45 -15.74
N GLU A 495 -56.36 -14.77 -14.49
CA GLU A 495 -57.69 -14.73 -13.90
C GLU A 495 -58.43 -13.38 -14.18
N THR A 496 -57.70 -12.26 -13.97
CA THR A 496 -58.26 -10.94 -14.23
C THR A 496 -58.64 -10.71 -15.69
N VAL A 497 -57.79 -11.16 -16.62
CA VAL A 497 -58.04 -11.01 -18.06
C VAL A 497 -59.14 -11.96 -18.50
N SER A 498 -59.09 -13.26 -18.04
CA SER A 498 -60.09 -14.25 -18.34
C SER A 498 -61.50 -13.82 -17.90
N LYS A 499 -61.62 -13.30 -16.67
CA LYS A 499 -62.88 -12.78 -16.15
C LYS A 499 -63.39 -11.59 -16.98
N THR A 500 -62.53 -10.66 -17.36
CA THR A 500 -62.89 -9.49 -18.18
C THR A 500 -63.35 -9.91 -19.56
N LEU A 501 -62.70 -10.89 -20.17
CA LEU A 501 -63.11 -11.40 -21.49
C LEU A 501 -64.40 -12.21 -21.40
N GLN A 502 -64.60 -12.98 -20.34
CA GLN A 502 -65.84 -13.74 -20.11
C GLN A 502 -67.04 -12.81 -19.88
N ASP A 503 -66.89 -11.76 -19.01
CA ASP A 503 -67.91 -10.72 -18.79
C ASP A 503 -68.31 -10.04 -20.11
N PHE A 504 -67.33 -9.91 -21.02
CA PHE A 504 -67.60 -9.33 -22.33
C PHE A 504 -68.37 -10.26 -23.25
N VAL A 505 -68.01 -11.55 -23.30
CA VAL A 505 -68.73 -12.59 -24.02
C VAL A 505 -70.17 -12.70 -23.52
N ASP A 506 -70.34 -12.68 -22.20
CA ASP A 506 -71.67 -12.80 -21.57
C ASP A 506 -72.56 -11.60 -21.94
N LYS A 507 -72.02 -10.37 -21.94
CA LYS A 507 -72.76 -9.18 -22.41
C LYS A 507 -73.12 -9.21 -23.87
N ILE A 508 -72.28 -9.78 -24.72
CA ILE A 508 -72.58 -9.97 -26.14
C ILE A 508 -73.72 -10.98 -26.31
N ASN A 509 -73.63 -12.10 -25.62
CA ASN A 509 -74.65 -13.17 -25.67
C ASN A 509 -76.00 -12.63 -25.18
N GLU A 510 -76.04 -11.89 -24.08
CA GLU A 510 -77.22 -11.23 -23.58
C GLU A 510 -77.81 -10.25 -24.63
N SER A 511 -76.97 -9.51 -25.35
CA SER A 511 -77.39 -8.60 -26.40
C SER A 511 -77.97 -9.31 -27.63
N ILE A 512 -77.42 -10.45 -28.00
CA ILE A 512 -77.88 -11.29 -29.07
C ILE A 512 -79.24 -11.92 -28.69
N GLU A 513 -79.38 -12.39 -27.46
CA GLU A 513 -80.67 -12.94 -26.95
C GLU A 513 -81.77 -11.88 -26.94
N ASN A 514 -81.40 -10.62 -26.73
CA ASN A 514 -82.32 -9.47 -26.81
C ASN A 514 -82.62 -8.99 -28.24
N GLY A 515 -82.17 -9.74 -29.26
CA GLY A 515 -82.50 -9.51 -30.66
C GLY A 515 -81.61 -8.46 -31.39
N LEU A 516 -80.45 -8.13 -30.79
CA LEU A 516 -79.47 -7.26 -31.46
C LEU A 516 -78.60 -8.15 -32.36
N ASN A 517 -78.42 -7.80 -33.61
CA ASN A 517 -77.50 -8.49 -34.52
C ASN A 517 -76.08 -8.00 -34.33
N MET A 518 -75.31 -8.73 -33.47
CA MET A 518 -73.96 -8.39 -33.10
C MET A 518 -72.99 -9.39 -33.72
N THR A 519 -72.73 -9.28 -35.01
CA THR A 519 -71.82 -10.21 -35.72
C THR A 519 -70.34 -9.94 -35.54
N GLY A 520 -70.00 -8.99 -34.71
CA GLY A 520 -68.62 -8.69 -34.30
C GLY A 520 -68.55 -7.36 -33.55
N MET A 521 -67.79 -7.29 -32.48
CA MET A 521 -67.58 -6.05 -31.72
C MET A 521 -66.10 -5.73 -31.61
N TYR A 522 -65.85 -4.44 -31.86
CA TYR A 522 -64.48 -3.91 -31.70
C TYR A 522 -64.19 -3.53 -30.26
N PHE A 523 -62.99 -3.79 -29.82
CA PHE A 523 -62.52 -3.51 -28.47
C PHE A 523 -61.91 -2.12 -28.39
N GLU A 524 -62.73 -1.05 -28.42
CA GLU A 524 -62.21 0.33 -28.42
C GLU A 524 -61.83 0.88 -27.02
N SER A 525 -62.20 0.20 -25.91
CA SER A 525 -62.12 0.80 -24.57
C SER A 525 -61.48 -0.04 -23.47
N TYR A 526 -60.86 -1.16 -23.76
CA TYR A 526 -60.35 -2.08 -22.73
C TYR A 526 -58.83 -1.99 -22.47
N GLY A 527 -58.29 -0.79 -22.30
CA GLY A 527 -56.95 -0.60 -21.80
C GLY A 527 -55.85 -1.34 -22.57
N SER A 528 -55.07 -2.13 -21.87
CA SER A 528 -53.92 -2.83 -22.44
C SER A 528 -54.25 -4.04 -23.35
N LEU A 529 -55.49 -4.49 -23.38
CA LEU A 529 -55.91 -5.57 -24.26
C LEU A 529 -56.29 -5.12 -25.67
N ASN A 530 -56.61 -3.82 -25.85
CA ASN A 530 -57.04 -3.28 -27.14
C ASN A 530 -56.01 -3.40 -28.27
N LYS A 531 -54.78 -3.59 -27.93
CA LYS A 531 -53.73 -3.76 -28.93
C LYS A 531 -53.59 -5.18 -29.46
N TRP A 532 -54.06 -6.15 -28.71
CA TRP A 532 -54.08 -7.53 -29.11
C TRP A 532 -55.39 -7.98 -29.74
N LEU A 533 -56.49 -7.54 -29.14
CA LEU A 533 -57.82 -7.95 -29.55
C LEU A 533 -58.36 -6.96 -30.59
N SER A 534 -58.57 -7.43 -31.79
CA SER A 534 -59.21 -6.64 -32.83
C SER A 534 -60.72 -6.69 -32.74
N PHE A 535 -61.30 -7.86 -32.67
CA PHE A 535 -62.75 -8.06 -32.49
C PHE A 535 -63.06 -9.47 -31.97
N LEU A 536 -64.32 -9.68 -31.57
CA LEU A 536 -64.88 -10.97 -31.23
C LEU A 536 -65.83 -11.44 -32.30
N SER A 537 -65.68 -12.65 -32.78
CA SER A 537 -66.61 -13.30 -33.70
C SER A 537 -67.18 -14.57 -33.06
N PRO A 538 -68.16 -15.23 -33.65
CA PRO A 538 -68.66 -16.53 -33.19
C PRO A 538 -67.60 -17.63 -33.20
N GLU A 539 -66.50 -17.46 -33.92
CA GLU A 539 -65.38 -18.40 -34.04
C GLU A 539 -64.34 -18.21 -32.92
N GLY A 540 -64.32 -17.03 -32.29
CA GLY A 540 -63.39 -16.73 -31.22
C GLY A 540 -62.91 -15.29 -31.21
N PHE A 541 -61.86 -15.03 -30.42
CA PHE A 541 -61.20 -13.74 -30.33
C PHE A 541 -60.18 -13.57 -31.45
N HIS A 542 -60.33 -12.50 -32.23
CA HIS A 542 -59.37 -12.13 -33.23
C HIS A 542 -58.26 -11.28 -32.61
N LEU A 543 -57.02 -11.84 -32.61
CA LEU A 543 -55.83 -11.17 -32.09
C LEU A 543 -54.96 -10.71 -33.26
N ARG A 544 -54.48 -9.50 -33.16
CA ARG A 544 -53.50 -8.97 -34.11
C ARG A 544 -52.16 -9.64 -33.92
N CYS A 545 -51.60 -10.12 -35.02
CA CYS A 545 -50.24 -10.56 -35.02
C CYS A 545 -49.29 -9.39 -34.92
N PHE A 546 -48.30 -9.47 -34.08
CA PHE A 546 -47.36 -8.38 -33.85
C PHE A 546 -46.54 -8.10 -35.13
N GLY A 547 -46.51 -6.83 -35.54
CA GLY A 547 -45.81 -6.41 -36.75
C GLY A 547 -46.55 -6.63 -38.06
N SER A 548 -47.81 -7.15 -38.04
CA SER A 548 -48.68 -7.25 -39.20
C SER A 548 -49.96 -6.44 -39.02
N ASP A 549 -50.31 -5.62 -40.01
CA ASP A 549 -51.54 -4.86 -39.99
C ASP A 549 -52.74 -5.66 -40.53
N THR A 550 -52.50 -6.83 -41.09
CA THR A 550 -53.51 -7.58 -41.83
C THR A 550 -53.77 -8.98 -41.33
N ASP A 551 -52.85 -9.56 -40.54
CA ASP A 551 -52.95 -10.95 -40.09
C ASP A 551 -53.57 -10.99 -38.70
N ASP A 552 -54.76 -11.61 -38.62
CA ASP A 552 -55.45 -11.93 -37.38
C ASP A 552 -55.40 -13.41 -37.09
N LEU A 553 -55.05 -13.74 -35.86
CA LEU A 553 -55.13 -15.09 -35.32
C LEU A 553 -56.42 -15.22 -34.51
N VAL A 554 -57.21 -16.25 -34.78
CA VAL A 554 -58.46 -16.51 -34.05
C VAL A 554 -58.19 -17.55 -32.96
N LEU A 555 -58.43 -17.16 -31.71
CA LEU A 555 -58.26 -18.04 -30.56
C LEU A 555 -59.51 -18.09 -29.70
N THR A 556 -59.81 -19.25 -29.15
CA THR A 556 -60.90 -19.47 -28.19
C THR A 556 -60.37 -19.28 -26.76
N LEU A 557 -61.25 -18.76 -25.86
CA LEU A 557 -60.87 -18.58 -24.46
C LEU A 557 -60.95 -19.94 -23.72
N GLY A 558 -59.83 -20.36 -23.16
CA GLY A 558 -59.73 -21.49 -22.25
C GLY A 558 -59.95 -21.09 -20.79
N GLY A 559 -59.56 -21.96 -19.88
CA GLY A 559 -59.59 -21.68 -18.45
C GLY A 559 -58.55 -20.65 -18.04
N ALA A 560 -58.68 -20.09 -16.83
CA ALA A 560 -57.67 -19.25 -16.27
C ALA A 560 -56.41 -20.02 -15.91
N HIS A 561 -55.24 -19.42 -16.04
CA HIS A 561 -53.99 -20.00 -15.64
C HIS A 561 -53.47 -19.43 -14.31
N ASP A 562 -52.64 -20.16 -13.62
CA ASP A 562 -52.11 -19.80 -12.28
C ASP A 562 -50.85 -18.91 -12.29
N TYR A 563 -50.37 -18.48 -13.46
CA TYR A 563 -49.23 -17.58 -13.52
C TYR A 563 -49.53 -16.23 -12.91
N LYS A 564 -48.70 -15.77 -12.00
CA LYS A 564 -48.89 -14.55 -11.21
C LYS A 564 -48.59 -13.24 -11.99
N LEU A 565 -48.97 -13.14 -13.22
CA LEU A 565 -48.90 -11.95 -14.04
C LEU A 565 -50.33 -11.46 -14.33
N LEU A 566 -50.59 -10.20 -13.95
CA LEU A 566 -51.90 -9.55 -14.10
C LEU A 566 -52.42 -9.56 -15.55
N TYR A 567 -51.52 -9.45 -16.52
CA TYR A 567 -51.84 -9.39 -17.92
C TYR A 567 -50.97 -10.37 -18.72
N SER A 568 -51.26 -11.66 -18.64
CA SER A 568 -50.57 -12.68 -19.40
C SER A 568 -51.56 -13.62 -20.11
N MET A 569 -51.15 -14.15 -21.25
CA MET A 569 -51.87 -15.18 -21.95
C MET A 569 -50.90 -16.32 -22.35
N ILE A 570 -51.33 -17.53 -22.15
CA ILE A 570 -50.65 -18.74 -22.59
C ILE A 570 -51.33 -19.24 -23.85
N VAL A 571 -50.54 -19.53 -24.87
CA VAL A 571 -50.99 -20.02 -26.17
C VAL A 571 -50.14 -21.18 -26.62
N SER A 572 -50.65 -21.98 -27.58
CA SER A 572 -49.86 -23.05 -28.19
C SER A 572 -48.56 -22.49 -28.84
N MET A 573 -47.55 -23.35 -29.03
CA MET A 573 -46.31 -22.99 -29.69
C MET A 573 -46.55 -22.40 -31.10
N SER A 574 -47.45 -22.97 -31.88
CA SER A 574 -47.82 -22.50 -33.22
C SER A 574 -48.45 -21.11 -33.16
N SER A 575 -49.41 -20.92 -32.24
CA SER A 575 -50.06 -19.61 -32.03
C SER A 575 -49.11 -18.53 -31.54
N TYR A 576 -48.18 -18.91 -30.66
CA TYR A 576 -47.11 -18.03 -30.17
C TYR A 576 -46.25 -17.53 -31.32
N GLU A 577 -45.74 -18.46 -32.16
CA GLU A 577 -44.87 -18.05 -33.29
C GLU A 577 -45.62 -17.13 -34.27
N LYS A 578 -46.93 -17.35 -34.54
CA LYS A 578 -47.71 -16.43 -35.37
C LYS A 578 -47.92 -15.06 -34.74
N LEU A 579 -48.24 -15.03 -33.43
CA LEU A 579 -48.49 -13.77 -32.70
C LEU A 579 -47.25 -12.88 -32.60
N VAL A 580 -46.06 -13.47 -32.39
CA VAL A 580 -44.84 -12.71 -32.11
C VAL A 580 -43.80 -12.78 -33.26
N ALA A 581 -44.13 -13.39 -34.39
CA ALA A 581 -43.20 -13.66 -35.50
C ALA A 581 -42.51 -12.40 -36.06
N HIS A 582 -43.17 -11.22 -36.01
CA HIS A 582 -42.68 -10.01 -36.65
C HIS A 582 -42.20 -8.94 -35.66
N GLY A 583 -42.11 -9.24 -34.37
CA GLY A 583 -42.10 -8.21 -33.36
C GLY A 583 -40.79 -7.83 -32.73
N TYR A 584 -39.68 -8.25 -33.23
CA TYR A 584 -38.48 -8.27 -32.38
C TYR A 584 -37.36 -7.36 -32.81
N SER A 585 -37.48 -6.51 -33.78
CA SER A 585 -36.29 -5.85 -34.33
C SER A 585 -36.36 -4.35 -34.42
N ALA A 586 -37.19 -3.70 -33.58
CA ALA A 586 -37.20 -2.23 -33.51
C ALA A 586 -35.83 -1.72 -32.95
N GLN A 587 -35.18 -2.52 -32.12
CA GLN A 587 -33.95 -2.13 -31.48
C GLN A 587 -33.10 -3.38 -31.15
N MET A 588 -31.78 -3.33 -31.41
CA MET A 588 -30.85 -4.35 -31.06
C MET A 588 -29.72 -3.77 -30.22
N CYS A 589 -28.98 -4.61 -29.50
CA CYS A 589 -27.76 -4.23 -28.80
C CYS A 589 -26.54 -4.88 -29.43
N LEU A 590 -25.53 -4.10 -29.66
CA LEU A 590 -24.18 -4.53 -30.01
C LEU A 590 -23.25 -4.36 -28.83
N TYR A 591 -22.28 -5.27 -28.71
CA TYR A 591 -21.19 -5.16 -27.77
C TYR A 591 -19.88 -5.06 -28.54
N VAL A 592 -19.05 -4.11 -28.14
CA VAL A 592 -17.72 -3.91 -28.75
C VAL A 592 -16.66 -4.69 -27.97
N ASP A 593 -15.63 -5.14 -28.65
CA ASP A 593 -14.51 -5.88 -28.06
C ASP A 593 -13.71 -5.06 -27.03
N ASP A 594 -13.60 -3.74 -27.23
CA ASP A 594 -13.05 -2.78 -26.28
C ASP A 594 -13.83 -1.47 -26.31
N TYR A 595 -14.16 -0.95 -25.15
CA TYR A 595 -14.83 0.33 -24.96
C TYR A 595 -14.15 1.50 -25.68
N ALA A 596 -12.84 1.44 -25.89
CA ALA A 596 -12.10 2.47 -26.61
C ALA A 596 -12.62 2.68 -28.04
N TYR A 597 -13.13 1.63 -28.69
CA TYR A 597 -13.65 1.67 -30.06
C TYR A 597 -15.12 2.07 -30.17
N THR A 598 -15.82 2.29 -29.05
CA THR A 598 -17.26 2.61 -29.06
C THR A 598 -17.62 3.78 -29.96
N ASP A 599 -16.80 4.85 -30.01
CA ASP A 599 -17.08 6.02 -30.86
C ASP A 599 -16.89 5.71 -32.34
N GLU A 600 -15.84 4.96 -32.65
CA GLU A 600 -15.52 4.55 -34.02
C GLU A 600 -16.65 3.67 -34.60
N VAL A 601 -17.09 2.68 -33.79
CA VAL A 601 -18.22 1.81 -34.15
C VAL A 601 -19.51 2.60 -34.32
N ILE A 602 -19.82 3.57 -33.45
CA ILE A 602 -21.02 4.43 -33.58
C ILE A 602 -20.97 5.26 -34.87
N GLU A 603 -19.82 5.80 -35.25
CA GLU A 603 -19.66 6.57 -36.49
C GLU A 603 -19.79 5.67 -37.73
N GLU A 604 -19.22 4.45 -37.69
CA GLU A 604 -19.36 3.47 -38.76
C GLU A 604 -20.82 3.03 -38.96
N LEU A 605 -21.54 2.74 -37.87
CA LEU A 605 -22.96 2.39 -37.88
C LEU A 605 -23.81 3.52 -38.45
N ARG A 606 -23.54 4.77 -38.09
CA ARG A 606 -24.24 5.95 -38.65
C ARG A 606 -23.99 6.11 -40.13
N ALA A 607 -22.76 5.85 -40.58
CA ALA A 607 -22.45 5.90 -42.01
C ALA A 607 -23.16 4.81 -42.81
N LEU A 608 -23.48 3.67 -42.18
CA LEU A 608 -24.30 2.59 -42.76
C LEU A 608 -25.80 2.85 -42.74
N GLY A 609 -26.26 3.98 -42.14
CA GLY A 609 -27.67 4.38 -42.09
C GLY A 609 -28.42 3.94 -40.84
N TYR A 610 -27.72 3.53 -39.79
CA TYR A 610 -28.31 3.15 -38.51
C TYR A 610 -28.22 4.30 -37.51
N GLY A 611 -29.23 4.42 -36.63
CA GLY A 611 -29.16 5.22 -35.42
C GLY A 611 -28.40 4.39 -34.35
N ALA A 612 -27.25 4.87 -33.91
CA ALA A 612 -26.44 4.17 -32.94
C ALA A 612 -26.15 5.08 -31.75
N VAL A 613 -26.31 4.53 -30.54
CA VAL A 613 -26.15 5.26 -29.27
C VAL A 613 -25.59 4.33 -28.20
N SER A 614 -24.53 4.77 -27.49
CA SER A 614 -24.08 4.12 -26.28
C SER A 614 -24.85 4.68 -25.06
N PRO A 615 -25.67 3.87 -24.37
CA PRO A 615 -26.36 4.30 -23.14
C PRO A 615 -25.38 4.77 -22.08
N TYR A 616 -24.22 4.13 -22.02
CA TYR A 616 -23.12 4.53 -21.14
C TYR A 616 -22.68 5.97 -21.36
N ARG A 617 -22.53 6.41 -22.60
CA ARG A 617 -22.11 7.77 -22.93
C ARG A 617 -23.21 8.82 -22.78
N LEU A 618 -24.46 8.48 -23.07
CA LEU A 618 -25.58 9.41 -22.92
C LEU A 618 -25.85 9.84 -21.48
N SER A 619 -25.72 8.91 -20.53
CA SER A 619 -25.91 9.23 -19.12
C SER A 619 -24.66 9.82 -18.49
N SER A 620 -23.49 9.65 -19.14
CA SER A 620 -22.20 10.05 -18.59
C SER A 620 -22.05 11.56 -18.41
N ASN A 621 -22.67 12.39 -19.25
CA ASN A 621 -22.37 13.82 -19.26
C ASN A 621 -22.81 14.56 -17.99
N LYS A 622 -23.92 14.24 -17.38
CA LYS A 622 -24.43 14.95 -16.20
C LYS A 622 -24.08 14.32 -14.85
N ILE A 623 -24.08 12.99 -14.81
CA ILE A 623 -23.70 12.23 -13.63
C ILE A 623 -22.18 12.15 -13.51
N ASN A 624 -21.46 12.12 -14.64
CA ASN A 624 -19.99 12.15 -14.65
C ASN A 624 -19.41 13.48 -14.18
N GLU A 625 -20.05 14.63 -14.40
CA GLU A 625 -19.54 15.91 -13.88
C GLU A 625 -19.55 15.95 -12.35
N THR A 626 -20.61 15.48 -11.71
CA THR A 626 -20.69 15.41 -10.23
C THR A 626 -19.80 14.31 -9.66
N LYS A 627 -19.83 13.11 -10.23
CA LYS A 627 -18.97 12.00 -9.80
C LYS A 627 -17.50 12.22 -10.16
N ALA A 628 -17.20 12.89 -11.28
CA ALA A 628 -15.84 13.29 -11.61
C ALA A 628 -15.30 14.34 -10.61
N ALA A 629 -16.14 15.26 -10.15
CA ALA A 629 -15.75 16.23 -9.12
C ALA A 629 -15.51 15.54 -7.78
N GLU A 630 -16.37 14.62 -7.34
CA GLU A 630 -16.19 13.82 -6.12
C GLU A 630 -14.95 12.92 -6.20
N ARG A 631 -14.72 12.27 -7.32
CA ARG A 631 -13.53 11.45 -7.56
C ARG A 631 -12.26 12.28 -7.59
N MET A 632 -12.29 13.42 -8.27
CA MET A 632 -11.16 14.35 -8.27
C MET A 632 -10.86 14.84 -6.85
N GLN A 633 -11.87 15.05 -6.02
CA GLN A 633 -11.69 15.37 -4.61
C GLN A 633 -11.06 14.22 -3.84
N THR A 634 -11.53 12.98 -4.04
CA THR A 634 -10.94 11.77 -3.44
C THR A 634 -9.48 11.58 -3.87
N LEU A 635 -9.18 11.76 -5.16
CA LEU A 635 -7.81 11.69 -5.68
C LEU A 635 -6.90 12.75 -5.05
N LYS A 636 -7.38 13.99 -4.90
CA LYS A 636 -6.65 15.06 -4.20
C LYS A 636 -6.39 14.72 -2.74
N VAL A 637 -7.39 14.20 -2.03
CA VAL A 637 -7.25 13.77 -0.62
C VAL A 637 -6.24 12.63 -0.49
N CYS A 638 -6.32 11.62 -1.34
CA CYS A 638 -5.35 10.50 -1.35
C CYS A 638 -3.92 11.00 -1.63
N LEU A 639 -3.74 11.91 -2.58
CA LEU A 639 -2.44 12.49 -2.89
C LEU A 639 -1.90 13.31 -1.71
N LEU A 640 -2.73 14.17 -1.10
CA LEU A 640 -2.35 14.95 0.09
C LEU A 640 -1.97 14.03 1.26
N ALA A 641 -2.77 12.98 1.50
CA ALA A 641 -2.48 11.99 2.54
C ALA A 641 -1.16 11.26 2.28
N LEU A 642 -0.88 10.88 1.04
CA LEU A 642 0.38 10.25 0.66
C LEU A 642 1.57 11.18 0.91
N VAL A 643 1.47 12.45 0.50
CA VAL A 643 2.51 13.46 0.77
C VAL A 643 2.71 13.66 2.27
N ALA A 644 1.63 13.72 3.06
CA ALA A 644 1.70 13.86 4.51
C ALA A 644 2.39 12.66 5.18
N VAL A 645 2.10 11.44 4.74
CA VAL A 645 2.74 10.21 5.25
C VAL A 645 4.24 10.22 4.94
N VAL A 646 4.63 10.59 3.72
CA VAL A 646 6.04 10.68 3.32
C VAL A 646 6.76 11.79 4.12
N ALA A 647 6.13 12.95 4.29
CA ALA A 647 6.70 14.03 5.10
C ALA A 647 6.89 13.61 6.56
N LEU A 648 5.88 12.97 7.16
CA LEU A 648 5.95 12.44 8.52
C LEU A 648 7.09 11.41 8.66
N GLN A 649 7.25 10.52 7.68
CA GLN A 649 8.34 9.54 7.66
C GLN A 649 9.71 10.19 7.66
N ILE A 650 9.90 11.24 6.85
CA ILE A 650 11.15 12.01 6.82
C ILE A 650 11.43 12.66 8.18
N VAL A 651 10.42 13.30 8.80
CA VAL A 651 10.55 13.95 10.10
C VAL A 651 10.91 12.95 11.20
N VAL A 652 10.23 11.79 11.25
CA VAL A 652 10.49 10.76 12.27
C VAL A 652 11.89 10.16 12.09
N LEU A 653 12.31 9.86 10.86
CA LEU A 653 13.67 9.41 10.59
C LEU A 653 14.72 10.43 11.04
N ARG A 654 14.47 11.70 10.74
CA ARG A 654 15.35 12.79 11.17
C ARG A 654 15.47 12.86 12.70
N ALA A 655 14.35 12.78 13.40
CA ALA A 655 14.32 12.79 14.87
C ALA A 655 15.06 11.59 15.46
N MET A 656 14.83 10.39 14.92
CA MET A 656 15.52 9.17 15.33
C MET A 656 17.03 9.30 15.22
N PHE A 657 17.53 9.71 14.06
CA PHE A 657 18.97 9.83 13.84
C PHE A 657 19.59 10.97 14.61
N SER A 658 18.86 12.03 14.95
CA SER A 658 19.38 13.07 15.84
C SER A 658 19.67 12.52 17.25
N MET A 659 18.88 11.59 17.73
CA MET A 659 19.10 10.88 19.00
C MET A 659 20.27 9.88 18.95
N GLU A 660 20.62 9.38 17.76
CA GLU A 660 21.75 8.44 17.56
C GLU A 660 23.07 9.17 17.30
N MET A 661 23.07 10.49 17.07
CA MET A 661 24.27 11.25 16.75
C MET A 661 25.38 11.14 17.82
N GLU A 662 25.02 11.07 19.09
CA GLU A 662 25.98 10.87 20.17
C GLU A 662 26.69 9.50 20.05
N GLU A 663 25.97 8.42 19.78
CA GLU A 663 26.58 7.10 19.61
C GLU A 663 27.48 7.06 18.38
N TYR A 664 27.08 7.71 17.28
CA TYR A 664 27.96 7.86 16.11
C TYR A 664 29.20 8.69 16.41
N ARG A 665 29.08 9.72 17.28
CA ARG A 665 30.23 10.50 17.76
C ARG A 665 31.19 9.65 18.59
N LEU A 666 30.67 8.81 19.50
CA LEU A 666 31.47 7.85 20.24
C LEU A 666 32.18 6.84 19.34
N LEU A 667 31.49 6.31 18.32
CA LEU A 667 32.09 5.41 17.35
C LEU A 667 33.14 6.10 16.47
N ALA A 668 32.94 7.36 16.14
CA ALA A 668 33.93 8.17 15.40
C ALA A 668 35.21 8.41 16.22
N ASN A 669 35.07 8.69 17.52
CA ASN A 669 36.21 8.78 18.44
C ASN A 669 36.99 7.47 18.54
N LEU A 670 36.31 6.33 18.41
CA LEU A 670 36.95 5.01 18.31
C LEU A 670 37.57 4.73 16.94
N GLY A 671 37.34 5.58 15.94
CA GLY A 671 37.90 5.46 14.60
C GLY A 671 36.96 4.89 13.55
N LEU A 672 35.64 4.92 13.75
CA LEU A 672 34.68 4.63 12.68
C LEU A 672 34.82 5.68 11.58
N ARG A 673 35.06 5.25 10.34
CA ARG A 673 35.17 6.15 9.19
C ARG A 673 33.81 6.73 8.80
N CYS A 674 33.76 8.01 8.39
CA CYS A 674 32.55 8.68 7.91
C CYS A 674 31.82 7.86 6.82
N LYS A 675 32.57 7.30 5.86
CA LYS A 675 32.01 6.43 4.81
C LYS A 675 31.29 5.18 5.39
N ASN A 676 31.86 4.58 6.44
CA ASN A 676 31.26 3.40 7.08
C ASN A 676 30.06 3.79 7.94
N ALA A 677 30.11 4.94 8.61
CA ALA A 677 28.99 5.48 9.37
C ALA A 677 27.79 5.78 8.44
N ARG A 678 28.01 6.45 7.31
CA ARG A 678 26.98 6.69 6.30
C ARG A 678 26.36 5.40 5.75
N ARG A 679 27.17 4.38 5.46
CA ARG A 679 26.68 3.06 5.03
C ARG A 679 25.94 2.32 6.15
N SER A 680 26.33 2.53 7.41
CA SER A 680 25.62 1.97 8.56
C SER A 680 24.20 2.54 8.67
N VAL A 681 24.03 3.86 8.51
CA VAL A 681 22.74 4.51 8.44
C VAL A 681 21.87 3.92 7.31
N LEU A 682 22.45 3.77 6.12
CA LEU A 682 21.75 3.17 4.98
C LEU A 682 21.27 1.75 5.30
N TRP A 683 22.12 0.90 5.90
CA TRP A 683 21.74 -0.45 6.30
C TRP A 683 20.64 -0.48 7.37
N GLN A 684 20.63 0.46 8.30
CA GLN A 684 19.57 0.58 9.30
C GLN A 684 18.22 0.93 8.62
N VAL A 685 18.21 1.93 7.75
CA VAL A 685 17.00 2.35 7.03
C VAL A 685 16.47 1.23 6.14
N ILE A 686 17.35 0.53 5.42
CA ILE A 686 16.97 -0.67 4.64
C ILE A 686 16.35 -1.73 5.55
N GLY A 687 16.95 -2.00 6.70
CA GLY A 687 16.45 -2.99 7.66
C GLY A 687 15.07 -2.63 8.21
N PHE A 688 14.84 -1.36 8.57
CA PHE A 688 13.54 -0.88 9.03
C PHE A 688 12.48 -0.89 7.93
N SER A 689 12.85 -0.46 6.70
CA SER A 689 11.93 -0.46 5.55
C SER A 689 11.50 -1.87 5.20
N LEU A 690 12.45 -2.80 4.97
CA LEU A 690 12.12 -4.19 4.64
C LEU A 690 11.34 -4.90 5.76
N GLY A 691 11.73 -4.68 7.02
CA GLY A 691 11.00 -5.24 8.15
C GLY A 691 9.59 -4.67 8.27
N GLY A 692 9.42 -3.37 8.09
CA GLY A 692 8.12 -2.70 8.09
C GLY A 692 7.23 -3.15 6.94
N GLU A 693 7.78 -3.26 5.73
CA GLU A 693 7.06 -3.77 4.55
C GLU A 693 6.61 -5.22 4.75
N THR A 694 7.46 -6.07 5.34
CA THR A 694 7.10 -7.46 5.66
C THR A 694 5.92 -7.51 6.62
N LEU A 695 5.93 -6.69 7.68
CA LEU A 695 4.83 -6.60 8.63
C LEU A 695 3.56 -6.02 7.99
N ALA A 696 3.68 -5.03 7.10
CA ALA A 696 2.56 -4.46 6.36
C ALA A 696 1.91 -5.51 5.45
N VAL A 697 2.69 -6.30 4.73
CA VAL A 697 2.19 -7.41 3.89
C VAL A 697 1.44 -8.45 4.73
N LEU A 698 1.98 -8.82 5.89
CA LEU A 698 1.29 -9.72 6.82
C LEU A 698 -0.03 -9.13 7.32
N ALA A 699 -0.06 -7.84 7.64
CA ALA A 699 -1.28 -7.14 8.05
C ALA A 699 -2.31 -7.09 6.91
N ILE A 700 -1.89 -6.80 5.67
CA ILE A 700 -2.75 -6.80 4.47
C ILE A 700 -3.33 -8.20 4.23
N ALA A 701 -2.52 -9.24 4.32
CA ALA A 701 -2.96 -10.63 4.17
C ALA A 701 -3.97 -11.01 5.27
N LEU A 702 -3.73 -10.61 6.51
CA LEU A 702 -4.66 -10.83 7.63
C LEU A 702 -5.98 -10.10 7.40
N CYS A 703 -5.96 -8.82 7.01
CA CYS A 703 -7.16 -8.05 6.70
C CYS A 703 -7.92 -8.63 5.50
N GLY A 704 -7.22 -9.16 4.51
CA GLY A 704 -7.81 -9.89 3.38
C GLY A 704 -8.53 -11.17 3.84
N SER A 705 -7.92 -11.95 4.73
CA SER A 705 -8.52 -13.15 5.31
C SER A 705 -9.75 -12.84 6.18
N MET A 706 -9.78 -11.67 6.83
CA MET A 706 -10.93 -11.16 7.60
C MET A 706 -12.02 -10.55 6.69
N LYS A 707 -11.87 -10.61 5.37
CA LYS A 707 -12.82 -10.10 4.36
C LYS A 707 -13.17 -8.61 4.56
N ILE A 708 -12.21 -7.78 4.96
CA ILE A 708 -12.41 -6.33 5.05
C ILE A 708 -12.61 -5.80 3.61
N GLU A 709 -13.83 -5.38 3.27
CA GLU A 709 -14.27 -5.05 1.90
C GLU A 709 -13.34 -4.09 1.16
N ARG A 710 -12.90 -3.00 1.80
CA ARG A 710 -11.99 -2.02 1.18
C ARG A 710 -10.64 -2.63 0.80
N ILE A 711 -10.09 -3.49 1.64
CA ILE A 711 -8.80 -4.15 1.35
C ILE A 711 -8.97 -5.22 0.30
N VAL A 712 -10.06 -5.99 0.38
CA VAL A 712 -10.39 -6.99 -0.64
C VAL A 712 -10.59 -6.35 -2.01
N SER A 713 -11.28 -5.19 -2.08
CA SER A 713 -11.44 -4.46 -3.33
C SER A 713 -10.10 -3.98 -3.89
N ILE A 714 -9.23 -3.38 -3.05
CA ILE A 714 -7.89 -2.96 -3.48
C ILE A 714 -7.09 -4.17 -4.00
N LEU A 715 -7.09 -5.30 -3.28
CA LEU A 715 -6.35 -6.50 -3.70
C LEU A 715 -6.88 -7.11 -5.00
N ARG A 716 -8.19 -7.03 -5.24
CA ARG A 716 -8.81 -7.53 -6.49
C ARG A 716 -8.39 -6.71 -7.71
N TYR A 717 -8.29 -5.40 -7.56
CA TYR A 717 -8.00 -4.47 -8.65
C TYR A 717 -6.52 -4.07 -8.75
N LEU A 718 -5.67 -4.48 -7.78
CA LEU A 718 -4.25 -4.13 -7.77
C LEU A 718 -3.41 -5.30 -8.28
N PRO A 719 -3.05 -5.36 -9.56
CA PRO A 719 -2.15 -6.39 -10.07
C PRO A 719 -0.77 -6.30 -9.41
N ALA A 720 -0.05 -7.42 -9.38
CA ALA A 720 1.26 -7.53 -8.72
C ALA A 720 2.27 -6.40 -9.03
N PRO A 721 2.35 -5.83 -10.25
CA PRO A 721 3.24 -4.70 -10.53
C PRO A 721 2.96 -3.45 -9.68
N TYR A 722 1.70 -3.17 -9.36
CA TYR A 722 1.34 -2.01 -8.53
C TYR A 722 1.68 -2.20 -7.05
N MET A 723 1.69 -3.43 -6.54
CA MET A 723 2.22 -3.72 -5.20
C MET A 723 3.73 -3.38 -5.14
N LEU A 724 4.49 -3.68 -6.18
CA LEU A 724 5.88 -3.26 -6.29
C LEU A 724 6.04 -1.74 -6.34
N LEU A 725 5.10 -1.02 -6.95
CA LEU A 725 5.09 0.44 -6.98
C LEU A 725 4.87 1.03 -5.58
N THR A 726 3.95 0.48 -4.77
CA THR A 726 3.76 0.94 -3.38
C THR A 726 5.04 0.80 -2.57
N TRP A 727 5.76 -0.31 -2.73
CA TRP A 727 7.05 -0.54 -2.09
C TRP A 727 8.12 0.43 -2.61
N ALA A 728 8.17 0.66 -3.91
CA ALA A 728 9.13 1.59 -4.51
C ALA A 728 8.94 3.02 -3.99
N VAL A 729 7.70 3.48 -3.84
CA VAL A 729 7.38 4.80 -3.27
C VAL A 729 7.81 4.89 -1.81
N HIS A 730 7.45 3.91 -0.99
CA HIS A 730 7.83 3.86 0.42
C HIS A 730 9.36 3.79 0.60
N PHE A 731 10.02 2.90 -0.11
CA PHE A 731 11.47 2.74 -0.07
C PHE A 731 12.22 3.96 -0.62
N GLY A 732 11.70 4.58 -1.68
CA GLY A 732 12.25 5.81 -2.25
C GLY A 732 12.23 6.98 -1.24
N ALA A 733 11.14 7.12 -0.50
CA ALA A 733 11.03 8.11 0.59
C ALA A 733 12.07 7.85 1.70
N CYS A 734 12.31 6.58 2.04
CA CYS A 734 13.36 6.20 2.98
C CYS A 734 14.75 6.57 2.48
N LEU A 735 15.05 6.32 1.21
CA LEU A 735 16.34 6.65 0.60
C LEU A 735 16.60 8.16 0.53
N LEU A 736 15.59 8.97 0.22
CA LEU A 736 15.71 10.41 0.21
C LEU A 736 16.09 10.96 1.58
N SER A 737 15.50 10.43 2.65
CA SER A 737 15.85 10.83 4.02
C SER A 737 17.27 10.44 4.42
N THR A 738 17.83 9.32 3.88
CA THR A 738 19.21 8.91 4.19
C THR A 738 20.25 9.89 3.65
N ALA A 739 20.02 10.53 2.52
CA ALA A 739 20.93 11.51 1.94
C ALA A 739 21.12 12.72 2.89
N TRP A 740 20.01 13.21 3.45
CA TRP A 740 20.06 14.29 4.43
C TRP A 740 20.76 13.87 5.73
N ILE A 741 20.44 12.69 6.28
CA ILE A 741 21.06 12.15 7.49
C ILE A 741 22.57 12.00 7.29
N ALA A 742 22.99 11.49 6.13
CA ALA A 742 24.40 11.36 5.78
C ALA A 742 25.12 12.70 5.72
N HIS A 743 24.44 13.76 5.28
CA HIS A 743 24.98 15.13 5.28
C HIS A 743 25.08 15.69 6.71
N ALA A 744 24.03 15.53 7.52
CA ALA A 744 24.05 15.97 8.92
C ALA A 744 25.13 15.24 9.74
N LEU A 745 25.30 13.94 9.52
CA LEU A 745 26.33 13.14 10.15
C LEU A 745 27.75 13.63 9.82
N ARG A 746 28.00 14.03 8.56
CA ARG A 746 29.27 14.62 8.16
C ARG A 746 29.53 15.94 8.89
N ARG A 747 28.54 16.83 8.98
CA ARG A 747 28.70 18.14 9.64
C ARG A 747 28.86 18.07 11.16
N GLN A 748 28.08 17.21 11.82
CA GLN A 748 28.00 17.19 13.29
C GLN A 748 28.96 16.21 13.97
N VAL A 749 29.29 15.09 13.32
CA VAL A 749 30.10 14.03 13.89
C VAL A 749 31.54 14.02 13.34
N TYR A 750 31.70 14.45 12.09
CA TYR A 750 33.00 14.49 11.42
C TYR A 750 33.31 15.92 10.93
N PRO A 751 33.40 16.91 11.84
CA PRO A 751 33.81 18.28 11.44
C PRO A 751 35.21 18.23 10.87
N VAL A 752 35.46 19.02 9.85
CA VAL A 752 36.81 19.18 9.31
C VAL A 752 37.65 19.91 10.39
N THR A 753 38.57 19.20 11.01
CA THR A 753 39.44 19.72 12.06
C THR A 753 40.73 20.21 11.37
N GLY A 754 40.96 21.52 11.34
CA GLY A 754 42.19 22.17 10.83
C GLY A 754 42.05 23.67 10.81
N ALA A 755 43.16 24.41 10.94
CA ALA A 755 43.22 25.87 11.09
C ALA A 755 42.65 26.71 9.90
N ARG A 756 41.97 26.09 8.95
CA ARG A 756 41.42 26.73 7.75
C ARG A 756 39.90 26.56 7.55
N SER A 757 39.16 26.05 8.56
CA SER A 757 37.73 25.78 8.37
C SER A 757 36.84 27.02 8.30
N ASP A 758 37.30 28.14 8.78
CA ASP A 758 36.46 29.35 8.85
C ASP A 758 36.51 30.20 7.56
N LEU A 759 37.52 30.03 6.72
CA LEU A 759 37.61 30.73 5.43
C LEU A 759 36.84 30.09 4.28
N MET A 760 36.44 28.80 4.37
CA MET A 760 35.64 28.13 3.34
C MET A 760 34.14 28.13 3.61
N MET A 761 33.69 28.48 4.81
CA MET A 761 32.26 28.55 5.11
C MET A 761 31.58 29.82 4.62
N ASP A 762 32.35 30.91 4.39
CA ASP A 762 31.82 32.17 3.86
C ASP A 762 31.73 32.18 2.32
N GLU A 763 32.48 31.33 1.60
CA GLU A 763 32.40 31.24 0.13
C GLU A 763 31.27 30.32 -0.37
N GLU A 764 30.74 29.37 0.45
CA GLU A 764 29.60 28.51 0.05
C GLU A 764 28.22 29.13 0.40
N VAL A 765 28.16 30.24 1.09
CA VAL A 765 26.92 30.97 1.39
C VAL A 765 26.66 32.08 0.34
N GLU A 766 27.66 32.47 -0.47
CA GLU A 766 27.51 33.44 -1.58
C GLU A 766 27.47 32.79 -2.99
N ALA A 767 27.54 31.48 -3.12
CA ALA A 767 27.32 30.73 -4.36
C ALA A 767 26.12 29.81 -4.22
#